data_d2ad7996588e403f92e928e38ac3e708
#
_entry.id   d2ad7996588e403f92e928e38ac3e708
#
_cell.length_a   1.000
_cell.length_b   1.000
_cell.length_c   1.000
_cell.angle_alpha   90.00
_cell.angle_beta   90.00
_cell.angle_gamma   90.00
#
_symmetry.space_group_name_H-M   'P 1'
#
loop_
_entity.id
_entity.type
_entity.pdbx_description
1 polymer ?
#
loop_
_entity_poly.entity_id
_entity_poly.type
_entity_poly.pdbx_seq_one_letter_code
_entity_poly.pdbx_strand_id
1 'polypeptide(L)'
;MELPIDHFRLLGVSPTTDVQNVLRTLQQRLDRIPDQGFTLETLEVRNTLLRQSADLLSEPERRSAYESQLTALSQSGQPLQAGLELGSNQELGGLLLLHEAGQHLEVFELVQRALQPPQAPALGSGREADLCLLAALSCLAGAEDLRRNRRFESAALLLGQGQQLLQRMGQQPQQRQAISEALLALRPFRVLDLLSRDLGAVQARSEGLRLLEELVDERGGLEGQRDPRMDAEEFQAFFRQIRAYLTVQEQIDLFSRWSSAPGQQGGSADFLATTALTASGFAQRKPERIATARSRLLASGQANIQPLLACLHLLLGQVDEAETAFAQGSSPEIRSWAQRAGEDPLAQLCAYCRDWLARDVLPGYRDLDADADLEAYFADRDVQAYLDQLEETPAPPPAPGFGFPGSALPAAQALLGLGGFGYTTEDGDDPQPLASDQDDGELEAEGLTLPDWLQGSNGPRLARIAASAAALILVLAGGFALLRPRPTPIPVEPKRDAKPASQTPDKPAVSPAVPAQPQLPLRTDTPSPEQVRGLLEVWLSAKAAVLAGQQPAIPLDRLARDTQLQRLAAEQREDKALNQTQRITAKVVDFKLEESSPKRIAAVATIDYSDQRLDAAGQPDGRPTRLPALRNRYVFGRDDGIWRLVSFQRAE
;
A
#
# COMPACT_ATOMS: atom_id res chain seq x y z
N MET A 1 11.28 -12.42 40.11
CA MET A 1 10.92 -12.35 38.67
C MET A 1 12.20 -12.21 37.88
N GLU A 2 12.32 -12.88 36.74
CA GLU A 2 13.42 -12.72 35.80
C GLU A 2 12.98 -11.76 34.69
N LEU A 3 13.72 -10.63 34.54
CA LEU A 3 13.46 -9.68 33.45
C LEU A 3 14.31 -10.05 32.24
N PRO A 4 13.76 -10.10 31.03
CA PRO A 4 14.48 -10.48 29.82
C PRO A 4 15.35 -9.34 29.26
N ILE A 5 16.18 -8.75 30.10
CA ILE A 5 17.07 -7.65 29.75
C ILE A 5 18.41 -7.78 30.46
N ASP A 6 19.49 -7.49 29.76
CA ASP A 6 20.86 -7.43 30.31
C ASP A 6 21.19 -6.03 30.88
N HIS A 7 22.22 -5.94 31.72
CA HIS A 7 22.62 -4.69 32.36
C HIS A 7 23.03 -3.59 31.36
N PHE A 8 23.62 -3.94 30.21
CA PHE A 8 23.97 -2.95 29.19
C PHE A 8 22.73 -2.30 28.59
N ARG A 9 21.74 -3.11 28.19
CA ARG A 9 20.46 -2.63 27.64
C ARG A 9 19.65 -1.89 28.70
N LEU A 10 19.64 -2.39 29.94
CA LEU A 10 18.93 -1.75 31.04
C LEU A 10 19.48 -0.34 31.28
N LEU A 11 20.79 -0.13 31.26
CA LEU A 11 21.40 1.19 31.40
C LEU A 11 21.34 2.01 30.11
N GLY A 12 21.19 1.37 28.95
CA GLY A 12 21.18 2.01 27.61
C GLY A 12 22.57 2.30 27.07
N VAL A 13 23.55 1.45 27.37
CA VAL A 13 24.94 1.58 26.91
C VAL A 13 25.35 0.41 26.02
N SER A 14 26.33 0.63 25.13
CA SER A 14 26.95 -0.44 24.34
C SER A 14 27.87 -1.27 25.19
N PRO A 15 28.04 -2.58 24.92
CA PRO A 15 29.07 -3.41 25.55
C PRO A 15 30.51 -2.87 25.40
N THR A 16 30.77 -2.06 24.39
CA THR A 16 32.07 -1.44 24.13
C THR A 16 32.28 -0.09 24.84
N THR A 17 31.29 0.37 25.60
CA THR A 17 31.32 1.68 26.27
C THR A 17 32.31 1.69 27.43
N ASP A 18 33.10 2.75 27.54
CA ASP A 18 34.00 2.97 28.65
C ASP A 18 33.27 3.35 29.97
N VAL A 19 33.94 3.22 31.10
CA VAL A 19 33.39 3.49 32.43
C VAL A 19 32.91 4.93 32.61
N GLN A 20 33.59 5.91 32.02
CA GLN A 20 33.18 7.32 32.13
C GLN A 20 31.82 7.56 31.44
N ASN A 21 31.61 6.96 30.28
CA ASN A 21 30.36 7.04 29.57
C ASN A 21 29.25 6.23 30.25
N VAL A 22 29.55 5.11 30.90
CA VAL A 22 28.60 4.38 31.76
C VAL A 22 28.09 5.29 32.89
N LEU A 23 28.99 5.94 33.63
CA LEU A 23 28.64 6.86 34.74
C LEU A 23 27.89 8.10 34.23
N ARG A 24 28.27 8.66 33.09
CA ARG A 24 27.55 9.79 32.45
C ARG A 24 26.13 9.39 32.09
N THR A 25 25.92 8.23 31.49
CA THR A 25 24.61 7.72 31.13
C THR A 25 23.75 7.47 32.35
N LEU A 26 24.33 6.89 33.41
CA LEU A 26 23.66 6.74 34.70
C LEU A 26 23.13 8.08 35.21
N GLN A 27 24.00 9.11 35.26
CA GLN A 27 23.62 10.43 35.75
C GLN A 27 22.48 11.01 34.91
N GLN A 28 22.58 10.95 33.58
CA GLN A 28 21.54 11.42 32.67
C GLN A 28 20.20 10.70 32.89
N ARG A 29 20.21 9.40 33.18
CA ARG A 29 18.98 8.64 33.45
C ARG A 29 18.40 8.90 34.83
N LEU A 30 19.24 9.16 35.83
CA LEU A 30 18.78 9.58 37.16
C LEU A 30 18.18 10.98 37.16
N ASP A 31 18.71 11.90 36.32
CA ASP A 31 18.19 13.26 36.19
C ASP A 31 16.87 13.31 35.39
N ARG A 32 16.62 12.31 34.52
CA ARG A 32 15.38 12.16 33.75
C ARG A 32 14.41 11.23 34.49
N ILE A 33 13.75 11.78 35.51
CA ILE A 33 12.74 11.03 36.25
C ILE A 33 11.44 10.99 35.43
N PRO A 34 10.79 9.80 35.24
CA PRO A 34 9.47 9.72 34.64
C PRO A 34 8.45 10.51 35.43
N ASP A 35 7.73 11.43 34.79
CA ASP A 35 6.75 12.35 35.41
C ASP A 35 5.28 11.91 35.20
N GLN A 36 5.06 10.66 34.71
CA GLN A 36 3.75 10.14 34.38
C GLN A 36 2.86 9.84 35.59
N GLY A 37 3.36 10.01 36.81
CA GLY A 37 2.57 9.83 38.05
C GLY A 37 2.81 8.51 38.78
N PHE A 38 3.97 7.87 38.58
CA PHE A 38 4.42 6.71 39.36
C PHE A 38 4.69 7.11 40.83
N THR A 39 4.49 6.16 41.77
CA THR A 39 4.82 6.36 43.17
C THR A 39 6.32 6.55 43.37
N LEU A 40 6.70 7.28 44.46
CA LEU A 40 8.10 7.48 44.81
C LEU A 40 8.83 6.15 45.05
N GLU A 41 8.15 5.15 45.63
CA GLU A 41 8.68 3.82 45.88
C GLU A 41 9.13 3.16 44.54
N THR A 42 8.30 3.20 43.50
CA THR A 42 8.63 2.66 42.17
C THR A 42 9.82 3.40 41.56
N LEU A 43 9.89 4.71 41.67
CA LEU A 43 10.99 5.53 41.15
C LEU A 43 12.31 5.30 41.92
N GLU A 44 12.27 5.09 43.21
CA GLU A 44 13.44 4.76 44.03
C GLU A 44 13.99 3.37 43.66
N VAL A 45 13.12 2.39 43.48
CA VAL A 45 13.53 1.05 43.04
C VAL A 45 14.16 1.11 41.62
N ARG A 46 13.53 1.83 40.69
CA ARG A 46 14.11 2.10 39.37
C ARG A 46 15.54 2.67 39.45
N ASN A 47 15.71 3.70 40.27
CA ASN A 47 17.01 4.36 40.46
C ASN A 47 18.05 3.44 41.13
N THR A 48 17.62 2.59 42.04
CA THR A 48 18.48 1.59 42.69
C THR A 48 18.98 0.55 41.67
N LEU A 49 18.11 0.05 40.80
CA LEU A 49 18.50 -0.91 39.75
C LEU A 49 19.44 -0.28 38.70
N LEU A 50 19.25 0.99 38.34
CA LEU A 50 20.19 1.71 37.50
C LEU A 50 21.60 1.83 38.12
N ARG A 51 21.68 2.16 39.43
CA ARG A 51 22.94 2.24 40.15
C ARG A 51 23.60 0.86 40.22
N GLN A 52 22.87 -0.20 40.58
CA GLN A 52 23.40 -1.57 40.62
C GLN A 52 23.98 -2.01 39.26
N SER A 53 23.32 -1.66 38.16
CA SER A 53 23.81 -1.96 36.82
C SER A 53 25.07 -1.19 36.47
N ALA A 54 25.14 0.09 36.85
CA ALA A 54 26.31 0.92 36.62
C ALA A 54 27.49 0.48 37.47
N ASP A 55 27.29 0.09 38.74
CA ASP A 55 28.31 -0.43 39.63
C ASP A 55 28.93 -1.72 39.06
N LEU A 56 28.09 -2.65 38.56
CA LEU A 56 28.55 -3.88 37.92
C LEU A 56 29.39 -3.59 36.67
N LEU A 57 28.93 -2.69 35.81
CA LEU A 57 29.59 -2.36 34.55
C LEU A 57 30.81 -1.45 34.69
N SER A 58 30.95 -0.77 35.84
CA SER A 58 32.09 0.11 36.13
C SER A 58 33.28 -0.63 36.75
N GLU A 59 33.07 -1.79 37.38
CA GLU A 59 34.12 -2.61 37.99
C GLU A 59 34.67 -3.63 36.97
N PRO A 60 35.94 -3.53 36.55
CA PRO A 60 36.47 -4.30 35.43
C PRO A 60 36.37 -5.83 35.60
N GLU A 61 36.60 -6.34 36.80
CA GLU A 61 36.54 -7.78 37.09
C GLU A 61 35.12 -8.32 36.99
N ARG A 62 34.16 -7.62 37.62
CA ARG A 62 32.73 -7.99 37.58
C ARG A 62 32.16 -7.87 36.19
N ARG A 63 32.53 -6.82 35.47
CA ARG A 63 32.14 -6.63 34.07
C ARG A 63 32.63 -7.75 33.19
N SER A 64 33.93 -8.11 33.28
CA SER A 64 34.51 -9.20 32.49
C SER A 64 33.86 -10.54 32.78
N ALA A 65 33.58 -10.85 34.05
CA ALA A 65 32.85 -12.04 34.45
C ALA A 65 31.43 -12.06 33.84
N TYR A 66 30.74 -10.94 33.89
CA TYR A 66 29.39 -10.78 33.32
C TYR A 66 29.38 -10.92 31.79
N GLU A 67 30.30 -10.29 31.07
CA GLU A 67 30.49 -10.43 29.63
C GLU A 67 30.74 -11.88 29.21
N SER A 68 31.56 -12.60 30.01
CA SER A 68 31.83 -14.02 29.80
C SER A 68 30.57 -14.88 29.96
N GLN A 69 29.69 -14.57 30.95
CA GLN A 69 28.41 -15.24 31.13
C GLN A 69 27.46 -14.97 29.94
N LEU A 70 27.36 -13.72 29.49
CA LEU A 70 26.54 -13.37 28.30
C LEU A 70 27.03 -14.11 27.06
N THR A 71 28.34 -14.21 26.87
CA THR A 71 28.93 -14.93 25.74
C THR A 71 28.64 -16.42 25.80
N ALA A 72 28.74 -17.04 26.97
CA ALA A 72 28.40 -18.46 27.18
C ALA A 72 26.92 -18.74 26.89
N LEU A 73 25.99 -17.85 27.34
CA LEU A 73 24.57 -17.94 27.04
C LEU A 73 24.29 -17.81 25.53
N SER A 74 24.97 -16.88 24.83
CA SER A 74 24.81 -16.72 23.38
C SER A 74 25.27 -17.95 22.59
N GLN A 75 26.28 -18.68 23.08
CA GLN A 75 26.80 -19.89 22.45
C GLN A 75 25.95 -21.13 22.70
N SER A 76 25.12 -21.13 23.75
CA SER A 76 24.25 -22.28 24.11
C SER A 76 23.07 -22.52 23.15
N GLY A 77 22.85 -21.62 22.18
CA GLY A 77 21.75 -21.71 21.20
C GLY A 77 20.35 -21.56 21.80
N GLN A 78 20.25 -21.29 23.09
CA GLN A 78 18.98 -20.89 23.71
C GLN A 78 18.69 -19.43 23.39
N PRO A 79 17.42 -19.03 23.25
CA PRO A 79 17.10 -17.63 23.10
C PRO A 79 17.76 -16.87 24.25
N LEU A 80 18.49 -15.79 23.93
CA LEU A 80 19.22 -14.93 24.88
C LEU A 80 18.26 -14.37 25.94
N GLN A 81 17.94 -15.15 26.93
CA GLN A 81 17.36 -14.69 28.19
C GLN A 81 18.51 -14.56 29.19
N ALA A 82 19.33 -13.53 29.00
CA ALA A 82 20.15 -13.03 30.09
C ALA A 82 19.20 -12.30 31.04
N GLY A 83 18.42 -13.07 31.79
CA GLY A 83 17.42 -12.54 32.68
C GLY A 83 18.05 -11.92 33.90
N LEU A 84 17.69 -10.66 34.21
CA LEU A 84 18.03 -10.05 35.48
C LEU A 84 17.07 -10.59 36.55
N GLU A 85 17.61 -11.35 37.53
CA GLU A 85 16.83 -11.82 38.66
C GLU A 85 16.49 -10.65 39.61
N LEU A 86 15.20 -10.38 39.78
CA LEU A 86 14.67 -9.35 40.66
C LEU A 86 13.90 -9.94 41.83
N GLY A 87 14.12 -9.37 43.01
CA GLY A 87 13.26 -9.59 44.17
C GLY A 87 11.84 -9.08 43.92
N SER A 88 10.88 -9.62 44.64
CA SER A 88 9.46 -9.22 44.50
C SER A 88 9.21 -7.73 44.78
N ASN A 89 10.05 -7.11 45.61
CA ASN A 89 10.01 -5.66 45.90
C ASN A 89 10.65 -4.80 44.79
N GLN A 90 11.39 -5.39 43.84
CA GLN A 90 12.07 -4.69 42.76
C GLN A 90 11.34 -4.84 41.42
N GLU A 91 10.31 -5.65 41.36
CA GLU A 91 9.60 -6.02 40.15
C GLU A 91 9.08 -4.80 39.36
N LEU A 92 8.40 -3.88 40.03
CA LEU A 92 7.76 -2.75 39.36
C LEU A 92 8.78 -1.75 38.78
N GLY A 93 9.85 -1.44 39.55
CA GLY A 93 10.96 -0.62 39.03
C GLY A 93 11.69 -1.26 37.88
N GLY A 94 11.83 -2.58 37.90
CA GLY A 94 12.40 -3.36 36.78
C GLY A 94 11.52 -3.33 35.53
N LEU A 95 10.20 -3.50 35.68
CA LEU A 95 9.25 -3.40 34.57
C LEU A 95 9.23 -1.99 33.97
N LEU A 96 9.36 -0.94 34.79
CA LEU A 96 9.49 0.42 34.31
C LEU A 96 10.77 0.62 33.48
N LEU A 97 11.90 0.05 33.90
CA LEU A 97 13.15 0.09 33.14
C LEU A 97 13.05 -0.70 31.83
N LEU A 98 12.35 -1.81 31.81
CA LEU A 98 12.08 -2.60 30.60
C LEU A 98 11.22 -1.80 29.61
N HIS A 99 10.23 -1.05 30.12
CA HIS A 99 9.44 -0.11 29.31
C HIS A 99 10.31 1.01 28.73
N GLU A 100 11.19 1.63 29.52
CA GLU A 100 12.12 2.66 29.07
C GLU A 100 13.14 2.12 28.04
N ALA A 101 13.43 0.81 28.07
CA ALA A 101 14.25 0.12 27.06
C ALA A 101 13.51 -0.21 25.77
N GLY A 102 12.23 0.16 25.64
CA GLY A 102 11.42 -0.03 24.42
C GLY A 102 10.80 -1.42 24.30
N GLN A 103 10.82 -2.26 25.34
CA GLN A 103 10.23 -3.61 25.33
C GLN A 103 8.75 -3.57 25.71
N HIS A 104 7.97 -2.72 25.01
CA HIS A 104 6.61 -2.36 25.42
C HIS A 104 5.63 -3.54 25.43
N LEU A 105 5.70 -4.43 24.44
CA LEU A 105 4.81 -5.61 24.33
C LEU A 105 5.05 -6.56 25.49
N GLU A 106 6.30 -6.82 25.81
CA GLU A 106 6.68 -7.74 26.88
C GLU A 106 6.31 -7.19 28.27
N VAL A 107 6.51 -5.88 28.46
CA VAL A 107 6.05 -5.21 29.69
C VAL A 107 4.54 -5.34 29.85
N PHE A 108 3.77 -5.11 28.78
CA PHE A 108 2.32 -5.24 28.85
C PHE A 108 1.88 -6.65 29.25
N GLU A 109 2.50 -7.70 28.69
CA GLU A 109 2.22 -9.10 29.05
C GLU A 109 2.60 -9.42 30.50
N LEU A 110 3.77 -8.95 30.96
CA LEU A 110 4.22 -9.16 32.33
C LEU A 110 3.32 -8.46 33.33
N VAL A 111 2.95 -7.20 33.07
CA VAL A 111 2.04 -6.43 33.90
C VAL A 111 0.62 -7.05 33.92
N GLN A 112 0.13 -7.52 32.77
CA GLN A 112 -1.15 -8.20 32.70
C GLN A 112 -1.18 -9.46 33.59
N ARG A 113 -0.09 -10.22 33.63
CA ARG A 113 0.07 -11.39 34.52
C ARG A 113 0.14 -10.96 36.00
N ALA A 114 0.88 -9.88 36.31
CA ALA A 114 1.01 -9.38 37.67
C ALA A 114 -0.30 -8.83 38.25
N LEU A 115 -1.25 -8.43 37.40
CA LEU A 115 -2.59 -7.98 37.77
C LEU A 115 -3.62 -9.12 37.84
N GLN A 116 -3.22 -10.37 37.61
CA GLN A 116 -4.12 -11.55 37.74
C GLN A 116 -3.93 -12.23 39.09
N PRO A 117 -5.04 -12.71 39.71
CA PRO A 117 -4.92 -13.58 40.91
C PRO A 117 -4.12 -14.86 40.62
N PRO A 118 -3.33 -15.38 41.57
CA PRO A 118 -3.15 -14.92 42.97
C PRO A 118 -2.09 -13.81 43.16
N GLN A 119 -1.43 -13.34 42.06
CA GLN A 119 -0.31 -12.38 42.15
C GLN A 119 -0.79 -10.91 42.26
N ALA A 120 -2.08 -10.67 41.99
CA ALA A 120 -2.62 -9.33 41.99
C ALA A 120 -2.39 -8.60 43.34
N PRO A 121 -1.88 -7.34 43.31
CA PRO A 121 -1.71 -6.56 44.51
C PRO A 121 -3.05 -6.26 45.17
N ALA A 122 -3.01 -5.77 46.44
CA ALA A 122 -4.20 -5.34 47.14
C ALA A 122 -4.91 -4.20 46.38
N LEU A 123 -6.23 -4.27 46.28
CA LEU A 123 -7.06 -3.25 45.65
C LEU A 123 -6.84 -1.87 46.29
N GLY A 124 -6.66 -0.85 45.44
CA GLY A 124 -6.41 0.52 45.88
C GLY A 124 -4.98 0.78 46.39
N SER A 125 -4.06 -0.20 46.27
CA SER A 125 -2.66 0.02 46.61
C SER A 125 -1.91 0.85 45.55
N GLY A 126 -0.84 1.56 45.98
CA GLY A 126 0.04 2.28 45.05
C GLY A 126 0.62 1.36 43.99
N ARG A 127 0.95 0.11 44.35
CA ARG A 127 1.46 -0.91 43.42
C ARG A 127 0.44 -1.28 42.35
N GLU A 128 -0.84 -1.40 42.69
CA GLU A 128 -1.91 -1.64 41.72
C GLU A 128 -2.03 -0.45 40.73
N ALA A 129 -2.02 0.77 41.26
CA ALA A 129 -2.13 1.98 40.46
C ALA A 129 -0.95 2.12 39.47
N ASP A 130 0.28 1.87 39.95
CA ASP A 130 1.48 1.92 39.10
C ASP A 130 1.50 0.83 38.03
N LEU A 131 1.06 -0.40 38.38
CA LEU A 131 0.92 -1.47 37.36
C LEU A 131 -0.13 -1.11 36.32
N CYS A 132 -1.28 -0.55 36.71
CA CYS A 132 -2.30 -0.11 35.77
C CYS A 132 -1.78 1.03 34.86
N LEU A 133 -1.02 1.98 35.41
CA LEU A 133 -0.39 3.06 34.67
C LEU A 133 0.62 2.50 33.67
N LEU A 134 1.50 1.60 34.12
CA LEU A 134 2.52 0.98 33.27
C LEU A 134 1.90 0.12 32.15
N ALA A 135 0.80 -0.59 32.44
CA ALA A 135 0.02 -1.32 31.43
C ALA A 135 -0.48 -0.37 30.34
N ALA A 136 -1.04 0.77 30.74
CA ALA A 136 -1.57 1.76 29.80
C ALA A 136 -0.49 2.36 28.91
N LEU A 137 0.62 2.80 29.52
CA LEU A 137 1.76 3.39 28.80
C LEU A 137 2.39 2.39 27.83
N SER A 138 2.60 1.14 28.30
CA SER A 138 3.17 0.08 27.46
C SER A 138 2.24 -0.34 26.33
N CYS A 139 0.93 -0.37 26.59
CA CYS A 139 -0.08 -0.62 25.56
C CYS A 139 -0.06 0.44 24.46
N LEU A 140 -0.07 1.73 24.83
CA LEU A 140 -0.03 2.84 23.88
C LEU A 140 1.27 2.87 23.08
N ALA A 141 2.42 2.75 23.75
CA ALA A 141 3.72 2.75 23.09
C ALA A 141 3.90 1.52 22.17
N GLY A 142 3.53 0.33 22.64
CA GLY A 142 3.59 -0.89 21.84
C GLY A 142 2.64 -0.87 20.63
N ALA A 143 1.45 -0.28 20.77
CA ALA A 143 0.53 -0.09 19.65
C ALA A 143 1.09 0.89 18.61
N GLU A 144 1.77 1.94 19.05
CA GLU A 144 2.45 2.88 18.15
C GLU A 144 3.60 2.21 17.38
N ASP A 145 4.39 1.36 18.05
CA ASP A 145 5.44 0.58 17.38
C ASP A 145 4.85 -0.40 16.36
N LEU A 146 3.75 -1.07 16.69
CA LEU A 146 3.04 -1.94 15.76
C LEU A 146 2.46 -1.15 14.57
N ARG A 147 1.91 0.04 14.82
CA ARG A 147 1.40 0.94 13.78
C ARG A 147 2.52 1.38 12.81
N ARG A 148 3.68 1.79 13.33
CA ARG A 148 4.86 2.15 12.51
C ARG A 148 5.31 0.99 11.63
N ASN A 149 5.20 -0.24 12.14
CA ASN A 149 5.53 -1.46 11.41
C ASN A 149 4.37 -1.98 10.53
N ARG A 150 3.31 -1.17 10.34
CA ARG A 150 2.10 -1.49 9.56
C ARG A 150 1.37 -2.76 10.03
N ARG A 151 1.52 -3.13 11.31
CA ARG A 151 0.80 -4.25 11.92
C ARG A 151 -0.48 -3.76 12.60
N PHE A 152 -1.38 -3.19 11.80
CA PHE A 152 -2.55 -2.45 12.30
C PHE A 152 -3.51 -3.32 13.10
N GLU A 153 -3.75 -4.56 12.67
CA GLU A 153 -4.63 -5.49 13.41
C GLU A 153 -4.01 -5.89 14.75
N SER A 154 -2.71 -6.12 14.80
CA SER A 154 -2.00 -6.39 16.07
C SER A 154 -2.06 -5.18 17.01
N ALA A 155 -1.92 -3.96 16.48
CA ALA A 155 -2.04 -2.73 17.26
C ALA A 155 -3.45 -2.57 17.82
N ALA A 156 -4.50 -2.80 17.02
CA ALA A 156 -5.89 -2.74 17.45
C ALA A 156 -6.21 -3.79 18.53
N LEU A 157 -5.68 -5.00 18.38
CA LEU A 157 -5.83 -6.07 19.38
C LEU A 157 -5.20 -5.66 20.72
N LEU A 158 -3.96 -5.15 20.68
CA LEU A 158 -3.25 -4.70 21.89
C LEU A 158 -4.00 -3.58 22.59
N LEU A 159 -4.45 -2.56 21.84
CA LEU A 159 -5.25 -1.45 22.40
C LEU A 159 -6.56 -1.95 23.01
N GLY A 160 -7.25 -2.88 22.33
CA GLY A 160 -8.46 -3.51 22.86
C GLY A 160 -8.23 -4.26 24.17
N GLN A 161 -7.13 -5.00 24.27
CA GLN A 161 -6.72 -5.69 25.50
C GLN A 161 -6.40 -4.69 26.63
N GLY A 162 -5.69 -3.62 26.32
CA GLY A 162 -5.41 -2.53 27.27
C GLY A 162 -6.67 -1.87 27.78
N GLN A 163 -7.60 -1.55 26.89
CA GLN A 163 -8.90 -0.96 27.25
C GLN A 163 -9.70 -1.87 28.19
N GLN A 164 -9.80 -3.17 27.86
CA GLN A 164 -10.50 -4.16 28.69
C GLN A 164 -9.85 -4.32 30.06
N LEU A 165 -8.51 -4.37 30.12
CA LEU A 165 -7.77 -4.47 31.37
C LEU A 165 -8.08 -3.29 32.29
N LEU A 166 -7.90 -2.05 31.81
CA LEU A 166 -8.14 -0.85 32.59
C LEU A 166 -9.60 -0.64 32.95
N GLN A 167 -10.55 -1.08 32.12
CA GLN A 167 -11.97 -1.05 32.42
C GLN A 167 -12.30 -2.02 33.57
N ARG A 168 -11.73 -3.22 33.56
CA ARG A 168 -11.89 -4.22 34.61
C ARG A 168 -11.30 -3.73 35.95
N MET A 169 -10.14 -3.05 35.87
CA MET A 169 -9.47 -2.51 37.07
C MET A 169 -10.14 -1.25 37.61
N GLY A 170 -10.97 -0.56 36.81
CA GLY A 170 -11.62 0.71 37.21
C GLY A 170 -10.64 1.88 37.37
N GLN A 171 -9.40 1.73 36.89
CA GLN A 171 -8.29 2.67 37.07
C GLN A 171 -8.00 3.47 35.79
N GLN A 172 -7.19 4.52 35.91
CA GLN A 172 -6.56 5.27 34.81
C GLN A 172 -7.59 5.80 33.77
N PRO A 173 -8.57 6.63 34.12
CA PRO A 173 -9.61 7.09 33.18
C PRO A 173 -9.05 7.90 32.00
N GLN A 174 -8.03 8.72 32.24
CA GLN A 174 -7.37 9.50 31.17
C GLN A 174 -6.68 8.59 30.14
N GLN A 175 -5.95 7.58 30.59
CA GLN A 175 -5.28 6.63 29.72
C GLN A 175 -6.27 5.74 28.97
N ARG A 176 -7.41 5.39 29.59
CA ARG A 176 -8.50 4.70 28.89
C ARG A 176 -9.05 5.52 27.73
N GLN A 177 -9.22 6.83 27.96
CA GLN A 177 -9.62 7.74 26.89
C GLN A 177 -8.55 7.80 25.79
N ALA A 178 -7.27 7.95 26.14
CA ALA A 178 -6.17 7.95 25.17
C ALA A 178 -6.10 6.66 24.34
N ILE A 179 -6.34 5.49 24.96
CA ILE A 179 -6.43 4.21 24.23
C ILE A 179 -7.63 4.21 23.27
N SER A 180 -8.79 4.73 23.70
CA SER A 180 -9.97 4.83 22.83
C SER A 180 -9.71 5.75 21.63
N GLU A 181 -9.07 6.88 21.86
CA GLU A 181 -8.66 7.83 20.81
C GLU A 181 -7.64 7.19 19.83
N ALA A 182 -6.67 6.43 20.35
CA ALA A 182 -5.71 5.70 19.53
C ALA A 182 -6.38 4.62 18.66
N LEU A 183 -7.39 3.90 19.19
CA LEU A 183 -8.20 2.95 18.42
C LEU A 183 -8.96 3.63 17.28
N LEU A 184 -9.56 4.78 17.56
CA LEU A 184 -10.28 5.55 16.55
C LEU A 184 -9.32 6.11 15.47
N ALA A 185 -8.17 6.63 15.88
CA ALA A 185 -7.14 7.11 14.96
C ALA A 185 -6.53 6.00 14.08
N LEU A 186 -6.53 4.76 14.57
CA LEU A 186 -6.04 3.60 13.84
C LEU A 186 -7.04 3.10 12.76
N ARG A 187 -8.33 3.41 12.90
CA ARG A 187 -9.42 2.86 12.06
C ARG A 187 -9.21 3.07 10.56
N PRO A 188 -8.88 4.28 10.04
CA PRO A 188 -8.66 4.47 8.61
C PRO A 188 -7.55 3.58 8.04
N PHE A 189 -6.47 3.39 8.78
CA PHE A 189 -5.35 2.52 8.39
C PHE A 189 -5.77 1.04 8.35
N ARG A 190 -6.59 0.60 9.29
CA ARG A 190 -7.17 -0.75 9.31
C ARG A 190 -8.07 -0.98 8.12
N VAL A 191 -8.96 -0.03 7.80
CA VAL A 191 -9.84 -0.09 6.62
C VAL A 191 -9.02 -0.27 5.35
N LEU A 192 -7.99 0.57 5.16
CA LEU A 192 -7.09 0.47 4.00
C LEU A 192 -6.37 -0.88 3.93
N ASP A 193 -5.79 -1.35 5.04
CA ASP A 193 -5.07 -2.62 5.08
C ASP A 193 -6.00 -3.81 4.77
N LEU A 194 -7.16 -3.87 5.41
CA LEU A 194 -8.10 -4.97 5.28
C LEU A 194 -8.73 -5.05 3.88
N LEU A 195 -9.13 -3.89 3.31
CA LEU A 195 -9.75 -3.84 1.99
C LEU A 195 -8.74 -3.97 0.83
N SER A 196 -7.48 -3.62 1.04
CA SER A 196 -6.43 -3.81 0.03
C SER A 196 -6.02 -5.28 -0.16
N ARG A 197 -6.38 -6.16 0.78
CA ARG A 197 -6.07 -7.60 0.71
C ARG A 197 -6.82 -8.27 -0.44
N ASP A 198 -6.39 -9.47 -0.80
CA ASP A 198 -7.00 -10.23 -1.89
C ASP A 198 -8.51 -10.45 -1.70
N LEU A 199 -9.27 -10.52 -2.81
CA LEU A 199 -10.73 -10.74 -2.77
C LEU A 199 -11.11 -12.04 -2.06
N GLY A 200 -10.23 -13.05 -2.04
CA GLY A 200 -10.43 -14.30 -1.31
C GLY A 200 -10.31 -14.17 0.21
N ALA A 201 -9.80 -13.07 0.74
CA ALA A 201 -9.71 -12.82 2.19
C ALA A 201 -11.05 -12.34 2.79
N VAL A 202 -12.08 -13.17 2.68
CA VAL A 202 -13.50 -12.81 2.96
C VAL A 202 -13.68 -12.21 4.36
N GLN A 203 -13.09 -12.81 5.41
CA GLN A 203 -13.22 -12.31 6.78
C GLN A 203 -12.57 -10.93 6.96
N ALA A 204 -11.37 -10.74 6.39
CA ALA A 204 -10.68 -9.45 6.46
C ALA A 204 -11.47 -8.36 5.73
N ARG A 205 -12.01 -8.67 4.56
CA ARG A 205 -12.83 -7.74 3.79
C ARG A 205 -14.13 -7.38 4.52
N SER A 206 -14.81 -8.38 5.09
CA SER A 206 -16.03 -8.15 5.89
C SER A 206 -15.76 -7.22 7.07
N GLU A 207 -14.66 -7.42 7.79
CA GLU A 207 -14.25 -6.53 8.88
C GLU A 207 -13.88 -5.13 8.37
N GLY A 208 -13.17 -5.03 7.23
CA GLY A 208 -12.84 -3.76 6.60
C GLY A 208 -14.08 -2.96 6.18
N LEU A 209 -15.10 -3.61 5.61
CA LEU A 209 -16.39 -3.00 5.24
C LEU A 209 -17.15 -2.52 6.48
N ARG A 210 -17.20 -3.34 7.54
CA ARG A 210 -17.83 -2.97 8.82
C ARG A 210 -17.17 -1.73 9.43
N LEU A 211 -15.83 -1.68 9.48
CA LEU A 211 -15.10 -0.52 9.99
C LEU A 211 -15.30 0.74 9.13
N LEU A 212 -15.45 0.58 7.81
CA LEU A 212 -15.76 1.68 6.91
C LEU A 212 -17.17 2.22 7.16
N GLU A 213 -18.16 1.35 7.35
CA GLU A 213 -19.53 1.75 7.71
C GLU A 213 -19.55 2.53 9.04
N GLU A 214 -18.89 2.01 10.09
CA GLU A 214 -18.79 2.70 11.37
C GLU A 214 -18.13 4.08 11.25
N LEU A 215 -17.06 4.20 10.43
CA LEU A 215 -16.38 5.46 10.21
C LEU A 215 -17.30 6.48 9.52
N VAL A 216 -18.06 6.05 8.50
CA VAL A 216 -19.01 6.91 7.79
C VAL A 216 -20.18 7.30 8.72
N ASP A 217 -20.71 6.38 9.53
CA ASP A 217 -21.81 6.64 10.46
C ASP A 217 -21.40 7.63 11.57
N GLU A 218 -20.23 7.45 12.19
CA GLU A 218 -19.70 8.38 13.19
C GLU A 218 -19.50 9.79 12.62
N ARG A 219 -19.05 9.87 11.38
CA ARG A 219 -18.92 11.14 10.66
C ARG A 219 -20.28 11.81 10.40
N GLY A 220 -21.37 11.06 10.36
CA GLY A 220 -22.71 11.51 10.01
C GLY A 220 -23.00 11.43 8.52
N GLY A 221 -22.44 10.41 7.86
CA GLY A 221 -22.60 10.15 6.44
C GLY A 221 -21.41 10.64 5.59
N LEU A 222 -21.51 10.44 4.29
CA LEU A 222 -20.45 10.82 3.33
C LEU A 222 -20.16 12.33 3.33
N GLU A 223 -21.18 13.16 3.55
CA GLU A 223 -21.12 14.62 3.60
C GLU A 223 -20.99 15.16 5.03
N GLY A 224 -20.98 14.26 6.03
CA GLY A 224 -20.92 14.61 7.44
C GLY A 224 -19.58 15.24 7.83
N GLN A 225 -19.59 16.02 8.91
CA GLN A 225 -18.41 16.72 9.44
C GLN A 225 -18.29 16.54 10.97
N ARG A 226 -18.88 15.48 11.52
CA ARG A 226 -18.88 15.25 12.98
C ARG A 226 -17.54 14.73 13.50
N ASP A 227 -16.71 14.14 12.65
CA ASP A 227 -15.41 13.64 13.08
C ASP A 227 -14.35 14.75 12.99
N PRO A 228 -13.82 15.24 14.13
CA PRO A 228 -12.82 16.30 14.13
C PRO A 228 -11.42 15.83 13.70
N ARG A 229 -11.22 14.51 13.52
CA ARG A 229 -9.91 13.92 13.18
C ARG A 229 -9.63 13.88 11.70
N MET A 230 -10.64 14.08 10.88
CA MET A 230 -10.53 14.03 9.42
C MET A 230 -11.47 15.07 8.82
N ASP A 231 -10.91 16.08 8.19
CA ASP A 231 -11.69 17.10 7.50
C ASP A 231 -12.37 16.57 6.21
N ALA A 232 -13.08 17.44 5.51
CA ALA A 232 -13.82 17.03 4.31
C ALA A 232 -12.90 16.60 3.16
N GLU A 233 -11.76 17.30 2.97
CA GLU A 233 -10.81 17.03 1.87
C GLU A 233 -10.03 15.74 2.15
N GLU A 234 -9.57 15.56 3.37
CA GLU A 234 -8.91 14.35 3.83
C GLU A 234 -9.80 13.12 3.68
N PHE A 235 -11.07 13.26 4.09
CA PHE A 235 -12.06 12.18 3.93
C PHE A 235 -12.30 11.86 2.46
N GLN A 236 -12.43 12.86 1.60
CA GLN A 236 -12.62 12.64 0.16
C GLN A 236 -11.41 11.93 -0.46
N ALA A 237 -10.19 12.31 -0.08
CA ALA A 237 -8.97 11.66 -0.54
C ALA A 237 -8.89 10.19 -0.07
N PHE A 238 -9.17 9.96 1.21
CA PHE A 238 -9.26 8.62 1.81
C PHE A 238 -10.32 7.77 1.11
N PHE A 239 -11.52 8.30 0.90
CA PHE A 239 -12.64 7.58 0.32
C PHE A 239 -12.39 7.23 -1.14
N ARG A 240 -11.80 8.14 -1.93
CA ARG A 240 -11.35 7.84 -3.31
C ARG A 240 -10.39 6.66 -3.36
N GLN A 241 -9.43 6.63 -2.42
CA GLN A 241 -8.48 5.52 -2.32
C GLN A 241 -9.16 4.20 -1.96
N ILE A 242 -10.11 4.22 -1.01
CA ILE A 242 -10.87 3.04 -0.59
C ILE A 242 -11.71 2.48 -1.74
N ARG A 243 -12.37 3.33 -2.51
CA ARG A 243 -13.20 2.88 -3.64
C ARG A 243 -12.46 1.98 -4.61
N ALA A 244 -11.19 2.28 -4.91
CA ALA A 244 -10.37 1.47 -5.80
C ALA A 244 -10.13 0.01 -5.29
N TYR A 245 -10.37 -0.24 -4.00
CA TYR A 245 -10.26 -1.57 -3.40
C TYR A 245 -11.61 -2.30 -3.25
N LEU A 246 -12.73 -1.61 -3.51
CA LEU A 246 -14.07 -2.18 -3.45
C LEU A 246 -14.49 -2.77 -4.79
N THR A 247 -15.21 -3.88 -4.76
CA THR A 247 -15.89 -4.42 -5.93
C THR A 247 -17.10 -3.56 -6.30
N VAL A 248 -17.56 -3.67 -7.55
CA VAL A 248 -18.75 -2.94 -7.97
C VAL A 248 -19.99 -3.32 -7.15
N GLN A 249 -20.11 -4.60 -6.77
CA GLN A 249 -21.22 -5.05 -5.94
C GLN A 249 -21.12 -4.52 -4.50
N GLU A 250 -19.95 -4.54 -3.88
CA GLU A 250 -19.74 -3.94 -2.55
C GLU A 250 -20.09 -2.46 -2.55
N GLN A 251 -19.73 -1.71 -3.60
CA GLN A 251 -20.10 -0.30 -3.73
C GLN A 251 -21.62 -0.10 -3.89
N ILE A 252 -22.29 -0.92 -4.70
CA ILE A 252 -23.76 -0.87 -4.84
C ILE A 252 -24.44 -1.11 -3.48
N ASP A 253 -23.99 -2.12 -2.74
CA ASP A 253 -24.58 -2.49 -1.46
C ASP A 253 -24.36 -1.42 -0.38
N LEU A 254 -23.13 -0.90 -0.26
CA LEU A 254 -22.78 0.17 0.68
C LEU A 254 -23.58 1.45 0.40
N PHE A 255 -23.53 1.93 -0.85
CA PHE A 255 -24.18 3.21 -1.20
C PHE A 255 -25.71 3.11 -1.13
N SER A 256 -26.28 1.94 -1.44
CA SER A 256 -27.71 1.72 -1.29
C SER A 256 -28.14 1.70 0.18
N ARG A 257 -27.33 1.15 1.10
CA ARG A 257 -27.60 1.23 2.54
C ARG A 257 -27.49 2.66 3.04
N TRP A 258 -26.45 3.38 2.66
CA TRP A 258 -26.24 4.76 3.12
C TRP A 258 -27.30 5.72 2.58
N SER A 259 -27.77 5.55 1.35
CA SER A 259 -28.85 6.38 0.82
C SER A 259 -30.21 6.14 1.52
N SER A 260 -30.40 4.95 2.09
CA SER A 260 -31.63 4.57 2.79
C SER A 260 -31.59 4.87 4.28
N ALA A 261 -30.45 5.30 4.83
CA ALA A 261 -30.26 5.52 6.26
C ALA A 261 -31.02 6.77 6.75
N PRO A 262 -31.82 6.66 7.85
CA PRO A 262 -32.55 7.80 8.38
C PRO A 262 -31.61 8.89 8.91
N GLY A 263 -31.78 10.12 8.44
CA GLY A 263 -30.97 11.27 8.85
C GLY A 263 -29.78 11.58 7.96
N GLN A 264 -29.47 10.77 6.97
CA GLN A 264 -28.50 11.11 5.92
C GLN A 264 -29.24 11.86 4.79
N GLN A 265 -29.15 13.19 4.79
CA GLN A 265 -29.84 14.06 3.82
C GLN A 265 -28.99 14.39 2.59
N GLY A 266 -27.87 13.68 2.39
CA GLY A 266 -26.95 13.92 1.27
C GLY A 266 -27.26 13.08 0.04
N GLY A 267 -27.39 13.69 -1.12
CA GLY A 267 -27.60 12.98 -2.39
C GLY A 267 -26.36 12.25 -2.92
N SER A 268 -25.20 12.36 -2.26
CA SER A 268 -23.94 11.74 -2.71
C SER A 268 -24.02 10.22 -2.74
N ALA A 269 -24.62 9.60 -1.74
CA ALA A 269 -24.76 8.13 -1.69
C ALA A 269 -25.66 7.62 -2.84
N ASP A 270 -26.75 8.31 -3.13
CA ASP A 270 -27.63 7.97 -4.26
C ASP A 270 -26.94 8.14 -5.60
N PHE A 271 -26.17 9.21 -5.77
CA PHE A 271 -25.42 9.46 -6.98
C PHE A 271 -24.33 8.36 -7.18
N LEU A 272 -23.59 8.01 -6.14
CA LEU A 272 -22.58 6.97 -6.18
C LEU A 272 -23.21 5.58 -6.45
N ALA A 273 -24.37 5.29 -5.86
CA ALA A 273 -25.12 4.06 -6.13
C ALA A 273 -25.59 4.01 -7.60
N THR A 274 -26.07 5.13 -8.13
CA THR A 274 -26.45 5.25 -9.55
C THR A 274 -25.27 4.99 -10.47
N THR A 275 -24.12 5.57 -10.17
CA THR A 275 -22.89 5.36 -10.94
C THR A 275 -22.44 3.89 -10.89
N ALA A 276 -22.45 3.26 -9.72
CA ALA A 276 -22.06 1.86 -9.55
C ALA A 276 -23.03 0.89 -10.25
N LEU A 277 -24.34 1.16 -10.19
CA LEU A 277 -25.36 0.41 -10.93
C LEU A 277 -25.16 0.54 -12.45
N THR A 278 -24.84 1.74 -12.94
CA THR A 278 -24.57 1.97 -14.35
C THR A 278 -23.32 1.22 -14.80
N ALA A 279 -22.22 1.31 -14.03
CA ALA A 279 -20.97 0.58 -14.30
C ALA A 279 -21.22 -0.93 -14.39
N SER A 280 -21.91 -1.47 -13.39
CA SER A 280 -22.26 -2.88 -13.36
C SER A 280 -23.19 -3.30 -14.50
N GLY A 281 -24.21 -2.48 -14.80
CA GLY A 281 -25.17 -2.73 -15.86
C GLY A 281 -24.49 -2.75 -17.23
N PHE A 282 -23.64 -1.78 -17.49
CA PHE A 282 -22.90 -1.68 -18.74
C PHE A 282 -21.87 -2.81 -18.91
N ALA A 283 -21.00 -3.00 -17.94
CA ALA A 283 -19.92 -3.98 -18.02
C ALA A 283 -20.42 -5.44 -18.04
N GLN A 284 -21.49 -5.73 -17.29
CA GLN A 284 -22.06 -7.07 -17.19
C GLN A 284 -23.21 -7.34 -18.16
N ARG A 285 -23.52 -6.39 -19.08
CA ARG A 285 -24.63 -6.50 -20.03
C ARG A 285 -25.98 -6.73 -19.34
N LYS A 286 -26.26 -5.96 -18.27
CA LYS A 286 -27.49 -6.04 -17.46
C LYS A 286 -28.25 -4.71 -17.50
N PRO A 287 -29.00 -4.42 -18.57
CA PRO A 287 -29.71 -3.15 -18.75
C PRO A 287 -30.76 -2.88 -17.66
N GLU A 288 -31.25 -3.90 -16.96
CA GLU A 288 -32.16 -3.74 -15.81
C GLU A 288 -31.49 -2.97 -14.64
N ARG A 289 -30.17 -3.07 -14.49
CA ARG A 289 -29.42 -2.28 -13.50
C ARG A 289 -29.34 -0.80 -13.93
N ILE A 290 -29.21 -0.54 -15.22
CA ILE A 290 -29.23 0.82 -15.78
C ILE A 290 -30.63 1.44 -15.63
N ALA A 291 -31.70 0.68 -15.85
CA ALA A 291 -33.07 1.13 -15.60
C ALA A 291 -33.27 1.48 -14.10
N THR A 292 -32.73 0.68 -13.20
CA THR A 292 -32.74 0.97 -11.76
C THR A 292 -31.94 2.24 -11.45
N ALA A 293 -30.76 2.42 -12.04
CA ALA A 293 -29.94 3.63 -11.91
C ALA A 293 -30.71 4.90 -12.36
N ARG A 294 -31.38 4.83 -13.53
CA ARG A 294 -32.21 5.91 -14.04
C ARG A 294 -33.36 6.27 -13.07
N SER A 295 -34.07 5.26 -12.58
CA SER A 295 -35.17 5.47 -11.64
C SER A 295 -34.71 6.15 -10.35
N ARG A 296 -33.55 5.74 -9.81
CA ARG A 296 -32.95 6.38 -8.62
C ARG A 296 -32.56 7.83 -8.89
N LEU A 297 -31.93 8.09 -10.05
CA LEU A 297 -31.49 9.43 -10.40
C LEU A 297 -32.68 10.38 -10.54
N LEU A 298 -33.77 9.91 -11.15
CA LEU A 298 -35.04 10.68 -11.25
C LEU A 298 -35.66 10.94 -9.86
N ALA A 299 -35.65 9.95 -8.98
CA ALA A 299 -36.18 10.07 -7.63
C ALA A 299 -35.34 10.99 -6.72
N SER A 300 -34.06 11.19 -7.00
CA SER A 300 -33.18 12.04 -6.21
C SER A 300 -33.55 13.52 -6.20
N GLY A 301 -34.32 13.99 -7.19
CA GLY A 301 -34.75 15.39 -7.32
C GLY A 301 -33.59 16.39 -7.49
N GLN A 302 -32.40 15.95 -7.83
CA GLN A 302 -31.22 16.81 -7.96
C GLN A 302 -31.30 17.68 -9.21
N ALA A 303 -30.78 18.90 -9.13
CA ALA A 303 -30.65 19.78 -10.29
C ALA A 303 -29.48 19.33 -11.18
N ASN A 304 -29.54 19.67 -12.45
CA ASN A 304 -28.49 19.44 -13.45
C ASN A 304 -28.15 17.96 -13.75
N ILE A 305 -29.11 17.07 -13.56
CA ILE A 305 -28.94 15.62 -13.87
C ILE A 305 -29.22 15.28 -15.33
N GLN A 306 -29.70 16.22 -16.13
CA GLN A 306 -30.16 15.97 -17.50
C GLN A 306 -29.10 15.33 -18.42
N PRO A 307 -27.82 15.76 -18.40
CA PRO A 307 -26.82 15.11 -19.23
C PRO A 307 -26.54 13.64 -18.83
N LEU A 308 -26.68 13.33 -17.54
CA LEU A 308 -26.54 11.97 -17.02
C LEU A 308 -27.75 11.11 -17.39
N LEU A 309 -28.94 11.68 -17.26
CA LEU A 309 -30.18 11.04 -17.72
C LEU A 309 -30.13 10.75 -19.23
N ALA A 310 -29.58 11.67 -20.03
CA ALA A 310 -29.37 11.44 -21.45
C ALA A 310 -28.55 10.20 -21.75
N CYS A 311 -27.42 10.00 -21.01
CA CYS A 311 -26.61 8.79 -21.12
C CYS A 311 -27.36 7.53 -20.70
N LEU A 312 -28.13 7.59 -19.60
CA LEU A 312 -28.91 6.43 -19.13
C LEU A 312 -30.05 6.09 -20.08
N HIS A 313 -30.76 7.10 -20.67
CA HIS A 313 -31.77 6.89 -21.71
C HIS A 313 -31.12 6.27 -22.96
N LEU A 314 -29.99 6.78 -23.41
CA LEU A 314 -29.27 6.21 -24.55
C LEU A 314 -28.94 4.72 -24.32
N LEU A 315 -28.35 4.37 -23.15
CA LEU A 315 -28.01 2.98 -22.81
C LEU A 315 -29.23 2.05 -22.70
N LEU A 316 -30.44 2.62 -22.54
CA LEU A 316 -31.74 1.92 -22.55
C LEU A 316 -32.45 1.99 -23.90
N GLY A 317 -31.80 2.42 -24.99
CA GLY A 317 -32.34 2.48 -26.32
C GLY A 317 -33.36 3.61 -26.56
N GLN A 318 -33.61 4.46 -25.56
CA GLN A 318 -34.61 5.55 -25.62
C GLN A 318 -33.97 6.79 -26.24
N VAL A 319 -33.78 6.77 -27.56
CA VAL A 319 -33.01 7.79 -28.30
C VAL A 319 -33.67 9.17 -28.24
N ASP A 320 -34.96 9.27 -28.43
CA ASP A 320 -35.69 10.55 -28.44
C ASP A 320 -35.66 11.27 -27.09
N GLU A 321 -35.82 10.51 -25.99
CA GLU A 321 -35.69 11.02 -24.62
C GLU A 321 -34.24 11.42 -24.30
N ALA A 322 -33.28 10.63 -24.79
CA ALA A 322 -31.85 10.88 -24.60
C ALA A 322 -31.41 12.19 -25.29
N GLU A 323 -31.80 12.39 -26.55
CA GLU A 323 -31.51 13.63 -27.29
C GLU A 323 -32.18 14.84 -26.65
N THR A 324 -33.44 14.70 -26.23
CA THR A 324 -34.19 15.76 -25.55
C THR A 324 -33.51 16.17 -24.24
N ALA A 325 -33.13 15.19 -23.40
CA ALA A 325 -32.45 15.43 -22.14
C ALA A 325 -31.05 16.06 -22.35
N PHE A 326 -30.33 15.61 -23.37
CA PHE A 326 -29.01 16.16 -23.71
C PHE A 326 -29.11 17.62 -24.18
N ALA A 327 -30.06 17.92 -25.07
CA ALA A 327 -30.28 19.28 -25.57
C ALA A 327 -30.68 20.27 -24.48
N GLN A 328 -31.51 19.82 -23.50
CA GLN A 328 -31.98 20.65 -22.39
C GLN A 328 -30.95 20.89 -21.32
N GLY A 329 -30.12 19.88 -21.03
CA GLY A 329 -29.25 19.87 -19.85
C GLY A 329 -27.77 20.14 -20.12
N SER A 330 -27.31 20.06 -21.38
CA SER A 330 -25.91 20.25 -21.69
C SER A 330 -25.50 21.70 -21.64
N SER A 331 -24.39 22.00 -20.94
CA SER A 331 -23.78 23.33 -20.96
C SER A 331 -23.24 23.66 -22.36
N PRO A 332 -23.03 24.97 -22.68
CA PRO A 332 -22.43 25.37 -23.95
C PRO A 332 -21.10 24.66 -24.23
N GLU A 333 -20.30 24.45 -23.19
CA GLU A 333 -18.99 23.79 -23.27
C GLU A 333 -19.13 22.30 -23.65
N ILE A 334 -20.07 21.59 -23.01
CA ILE A 334 -20.35 20.19 -23.33
C ILE A 334 -20.84 20.07 -24.77
N ARG A 335 -21.72 20.98 -25.22
CA ARG A 335 -22.23 20.99 -26.60
C ARG A 335 -21.10 21.27 -27.60
N SER A 336 -20.27 22.28 -27.38
CA SER A 336 -19.16 22.60 -28.27
C SER A 336 -18.15 21.46 -28.35
N TRP A 337 -17.94 20.76 -27.24
CA TRP A 337 -17.09 19.57 -27.20
C TRP A 337 -17.70 18.42 -28.00
N ALA A 338 -18.99 18.13 -27.82
CA ALA A 338 -19.71 17.06 -28.51
C ALA A 338 -19.80 17.29 -30.03
N GLN A 339 -19.94 18.55 -30.48
CA GLN A 339 -19.97 18.94 -31.89
C GLN A 339 -18.69 18.52 -32.66
N ARG A 340 -17.58 18.30 -31.97
CA ARG A 340 -16.36 17.77 -32.62
C ARG A 340 -16.53 16.34 -33.12
N ALA A 341 -17.48 15.58 -32.59
CA ALA A 341 -17.76 14.21 -33.03
C ALA A 341 -18.59 14.15 -34.32
N GLY A 342 -19.24 15.25 -34.74
CA GLY A 342 -20.05 15.36 -35.96
C GLY A 342 -21.21 16.33 -35.83
N GLU A 343 -21.94 16.50 -36.93
CA GLU A 343 -23.15 17.34 -36.95
C GLU A 343 -24.42 16.59 -36.47
N ASP A 344 -24.37 15.25 -36.48
CA ASP A 344 -25.50 14.40 -36.09
C ASP A 344 -25.69 14.42 -34.55
N PRO A 345 -26.87 14.77 -34.01
CA PRO A 345 -27.14 14.82 -32.58
C PRO A 345 -26.87 13.48 -31.86
N LEU A 346 -27.23 12.36 -32.49
CA LEU A 346 -26.99 11.03 -31.91
C LEU A 346 -25.50 10.71 -31.83
N ALA A 347 -24.70 11.07 -32.85
CA ALA A 347 -23.27 10.90 -32.81
C ALA A 347 -22.61 11.72 -31.68
N GLN A 348 -23.10 12.97 -31.48
CA GLN A 348 -22.63 13.82 -30.37
C GLN A 348 -22.95 13.22 -29.00
N LEU A 349 -24.16 12.71 -28.83
CA LEU A 349 -24.59 12.06 -27.59
C LEU A 349 -23.81 10.74 -27.33
N CYS A 350 -23.60 9.94 -28.37
CA CYS A 350 -22.80 8.72 -28.25
C CYS A 350 -21.36 9.03 -27.85
N ALA A 351 -20.74 10.08 -28.41
CA ALA A 351 -19.40 10.52 -28.03
C ALA A 351 -19.36 10.98 -26.56
N TYR A 352 -20.34 11.75 -26.12
CA TYR A 352 -20.46 12.19 -24.73
C TYR A 352 -20.66 11.01 -23.77
N CYS A 353 -21.56 10.11 -24.09
CA CYS A 353 -21.84 8.93 -23.27
C CYS A 353 -20.60 8.02 -23.13
N ARG A 354 -19.88 7.80 -24.24
CA ARG A 354 -18.62 7.01 -24.24
C ARG A 354 -17.55 7.65 -23.35
N ASP A 355 -17.36 8.96 -23.46
CA ASP A 355 -16.40 9.71 -22.67
C ASP A 355 -16.78 9.69 -21.18
N TRP A 356 -18.05 9.91 -20.85
CA TRP A 356 -18.58 9.80 -19.49
C TRP A 356 -18.39 8.40 -18.90
N LEU A 357 -18.73 7.35 -19.65
CA LEU A 357 -18.50 5.96 -19.20
C LEU A 357 -17.01 5.70 -18.91
N ALA A 358 -16.13 6.11 -19.82
CA ALA A 358 -14.71 5.85 -19.72
C ALA A 358 -14.04 6.59 -18.56
N ARG A 359 -14.44 7.84 -18.30
CA ARG A 359 -13.78 8.67 -17.27
C ARG A 359 -14.44 8.59 -15.91
N ASP A 360 -15.77 8.54 -15.89
CA ASP A 360 -16.54 8.84 -14.69
C ASP A 360 -17.25 7.60 -14.11
N VAL A 361 -17.61 6.64 -14.95
CA VAL A 361 -18.45 5.50 -14.55
C VAL A 361 -17.63 4.23 -14.35
N LEU A 362 -16.85 3.81 -15.35
CA LEU A 362 -16.14 2.53 -15.31
C LEU A 362 -14.92 2.48 -14.37
N PRO A 363 -14.18 3.58 -14.15
CA PRO A 363 -13.05 3.55 -13.22
C PRO A 363 -13.47 3.45 -11.74
N GLY A 364 -12.55 2.92 -10.91
CA GLY A 364 -12.71 2.95 -9.46
C GLY A 364 -13.36 1.71 -8.84
N TYR A 365 -13.37 0.58 -9.56
CA TYR A 365 -13.81 -0.72 -9.06
C TYR A 365 -12.67 -1.75 -9.20
N ARG A 366 -12.52 -2.58 -8.20
CA ARG A 366 -11.44 -3.58 -8.15
C ARG A 366 -11.64 -4.75 -9.13
N ASP A 367 -12.89 -5.08 -9.42
CA ASP A 367 -13.32 -6.25 -10.18
C ASP A 367 -13.89 -5.93 -11.55
N LEU A 368 -13.79 -4.66 -11.98
CA LEU A 368 -14.37 -4.20 -13.22
C LEU A 368 -13.26 -3.63 -14.10
N ASP A 369 -13.04 -4.31 -15.22
CA ASP A 369 -12.12 -3.91 -16.29
C ASP A 369 -12.91 -4.02 -17.59
N ALA A 370 -13.50 -2.89 -18.03
CA ALA A 370 -14.34 -2.82 -19.21
C ALA A 370 -14.09 -1.52 -19.97
N ASP A 371 -13.97 -1.62 -21.28
CA ASP A 371 -13.92 -0.47 -22.17
C ASP A 371 -15.31 0.11 -22.42
N ALA A 372 -15.40 1.42 -22.62
CA ALA A 372 -16.63 2.12 -22.95
C ALA A 372 -17.06 1.91 -24.41
N ASP A 373 -17.22 0.65 -24.81
CA ASP A 373 -17.61 0.23 -26.15
C ASP A 373 -19.13 0.10 -26.25
N LEU A 374 -19.78 1.16 -26.77
CA LEU A 374 -21.23 1.20 -26.97
C LEU A 374 -21.68 0.20 -28.05
N GLU A 375 -20.89 -0.03 -29.08
CA GLU A 375 -21.23 -0.95 -30.17
C GLU A 375 -21.29 -2.38 -29.65
N ALA A 376 -20.29 -2.79 -28.89
CA ALA A 376 -20.29 -4.10 -28.24
C ALA A 376 -21.39 -4.24 -27.18
N TYR A 377 -21.79 -3.15 -26.52
CA TYR A 377 -22.91 -3.16 -25.58
C TYR A 377 -24.23 -3.42 -26.30
N PHE A 378 -24.55 -2.67 -27.37
CA PHE A 378 -25.79 -2.83 -28.13
C PHE A 378 -25.85 -4.06 -29.01
N ALA A 379 -24.70 -4.65 -29.36
CA ALA A 379 -24.64 -5.93 -30.11
C ALA A 379 -24.96 -7.15 -29.23
N ASP A 380 -24.99 -7.01 -27.92
CA ASP A 380 -25.25 -8.09 -26.97
C ASP A 380 -26.72 -8.52 -27.01
N ARG A 381 -26.97 -9.86 -27.06
CA ARG A 381 -28.31 -10.43 -27.19
C ARG A 381 -29.23 -10.14 -26.00
N ASP A 382 -28.66 -10.17 -24.79
CA ASP A 382 -29.45 -9.97 -23.58
C ASP A 382 -29.85 -8.51 -23.45
N VAL A 383 -28.96 -7.60 -23.88
CA VAL A 383 -29.26 -6.17 -23.98
C VAL A 383 -30.39 -5.94 -24.99
N GLN A 384 -30.27 -6.46 -26.22
CA GLN A 384 -31.30 -6.31 -27.27
C GLN A 384 -32.64 -6.84 -26.80
N ALA A 385 -32.67 -8.05 -26.25
CA ALA A 385 -33.93 -8.65 -25.77
C ALA A 385 -34.64 -7.80 -24.69
N TYR A 386 -33.83 -7.16 -23.82
CA TYR A 386 -34.37 -6.26 -22.79
C TYR A 386 -34.91 -4.96 -23.39
N LEU A 387 -34.21 -4.39 -24.37
CA LEU A 387 -34.64 -3.16 -25.06
C LEU A 387 -35.93 -3.38 -25.83
N ASP A 388 -36.07 -4.49 -26.56
CA ASP A 388 -37.30 -4.88 -27.27
C ASP A 388 -38.50 -4.98 -26.29
N GLN A 389 -38.29 -5.58 -25.09
CA GLN A 389 -39.32 -5.65 -24.06
C GLN A 389 -39.69 -4.28 -23.48
N LEU A 390 -38.72 -3.35 -23.40
CA LEU A 390 -38.95 -2.02 -22.89
C LEU A 390 -39.81 -1.17 -23.89
N GLU A 391 -39.60 -1.35 -25.19
CA GLU A 391 -40.38 -0.71 -26.24
C GLU A 391 -41.84 -1.21 -26.26
N GLU A 392 -42.08 -2.49 -25.99
CA GLU A 392 -43.42 -3.07 -25.93
C GLU A 392 -44.21 -2.66 -24.69
N THR A 393 -43.55 -2.16 -23.62
CA THR A 393 -44.19 -1.81 -22.36
C THR A 393 -44.40 -0.30 -22.27
N PRO A 394 -45.66 0.24 -22.33
CA PRO A 394 -45.88 1.67 -22.22
C PRO A 394 -45.39 2.20 -20.87
N ALA A 395 -44.63 3.30 -20.91
CA ALA A 395 -44.05 3.93 -19.75
C ALA A 395 -45.11 4.32 -18.70
N PRO A 396 -44.90 3.99 -17.39
CA PRO A 396 -45.77 4.50 -16.34
C PRO A 396 -45.63 6.03 -16.25
N PRO A 397 -46.72 6.77 -15.92
CA PRO A 397 -46.67 8.21 -15.81
C PRO A 397 -45.68 8.65 -14.73
N PRO A 398 -44.94 9.77 -14.91
CA PRO A 398 -43.97 10.26 -13.97
C PRO A 398 -44.62 10.56 -12.62
N ALA A 399 -44.06 9.99 -11.54
CA ALA A 399 -44.48 10.31 -10.19
C ALA A 399 -44.14 11.78 -9.86
N PRO A 400 -45.02 12.50 -9.11
CA PRO A 400 -44.76 13.88 -8.76
C PRO A 400 -43.52 13.99 -7.87
N GLY A 401 -42.48 14.67 -8.36
CA GLY A 401 -41.22 14.87 -7.67
C GLY A 401 -41.38 15.72 -6.43
N PHE A 402 -40.98 15.20 -5.28
CA PHE A 402 -40.68 15.99 -4.07
C PHE A 402 -39.25 16.54 -4.20
N GLY A 403 -39.14 17.83 -4.56
CA GLY A 403 -37.87 18.52 -4.66
C GLY A 403 -37.22 18.71 -3.27
N PHE A 404 -36.02 18.20 -3.09
CA PHE A 404 -35.16 18.56 -1.94
C PHE A 404 -34.22 19.70 -2.36
N PRO A 405 -34.06 20.74 -1.54
CA PRO A 405 -33.11 21.81 -1.81
C PRO A 405 -31.72 21.37 -1.36
N GLY A 406 -30.83 21.13 -2.29
CA GLY A 406 -29.42 20.90 -1.96
C GLY A 406 -28.63 20.35 -3.16
N SER A 407 -27.56 21.05 -3.52
CA SER A 407 -26.65 20.66 -4.60
C SER A 407 -25.68 19.57 -4.09
N ALA A 408 -26.12 18.31 -4.10
CA ALA A 408 -25.27 17.18 -3.69
C ALA A 408 -24.30 16.72 -4.82
N LEU A 409 -24.55 17.15 -6.05
CA LEU A 409 -23.75 16.76 -7.22
C LEU A 409 -22.25 17.13 -7.08
N PRO A 410 -21.85 18.34 -6.63
CA PRO A 410 -20.43 18.69 -6.48
C PRO A 410 -19.72 17.84 -5.43
N ALA A 411 -20.37 17.53 -4.31
CA ALA A 411 -19.80 16.69 -3.26
C ALA A 411 -19.62 15.24 -3.75
N ALA A 412 -20.59 14.70 -4.45
CA ALA A 412 -20.52 13.37 -5.04
C ALA A 412 -19.43 13.26 -6.12
N GLN A 413 -19.29 14.27 -6.97
CA GLN A 413 -18.22 14.35 -7.97
C GLN A 413 -16.84 14.41 -7.32
N ALA A 414 -16.66 15.15 -6.23
CA ALA A 414 -15.43 15.17 -5.47
C ALA A 414 -15.06 13.80 -4.89
N LEU A 415 -16.05 13.04 -4.41
CA LEU A 415 -15.87 11.67 -3.93
C LEU A 415 -15.51 10.67 -5.06
N LEU A 416 -15.95 10.93 -6.29
CA LEU A 416 -15.56 10.16 -7.47
C LEU A 416 -14.13 10.51 -7.94
N GLY A 417 -13.59 11.66 -7.54
CA GLY A 417 -12.32 12.16 -8.04
C GLY A 417 -12.44 12.91 -9.36
N LEU A 418 -13.66 13.30 -9.73
CA LEU A 418 -13.94 14.03 -10.95
C LEU A 418 -13.64 15.52 -10.72
N GLY A 419 -12.62 16.05 -11.38
CA GLY A 419 -12.50 17.51 -11.54
C GLY A 419 -13.77 17.96 -12.26
N GLY A 420 -14.40 19.05 -11.76
CA GLY A 420 -15.66 19.54 -12.30
C GLY A 420 -15.64 19.55 -13.84
N PHE A 421 -16.81 19.41 -14.47
CA PHE A 421 -16.98 19.39 -15.94
C PHE A 421 -16.38 20.63 -16.62
N GLY A 422 -15.05 20.73 -16.63
CA GLY A 422 -14.28 21.75 -17.32
C GLY A 422 -13.75 21.18 -18.63
N TYR A 423 -14.56 21.17 -19.67
CA TYR A 423 -14.03 21.04 -21.02
C TYR A 423 -13.33 22.37 -21.36
N THR A 424 -12.03 22.45 -21.09
CA THR A 424 -11.21 23.57 -21.57
C THR A 424 -11.05 23.43 -23.09
N THR A 425 -11.58 24.38 -23.81
CA THR A 425 -11.24 24.58 -25.23
C THR A 425 -9.78 25.06 -25.28
N GLU A 426 -8.87 24.19 -25.66
CA GLU A 426 -7.57 24.64 -26.18
C GLU A 426 -7.79 25.20 -27.59
N ASP A 427 -8.22 26.43 -27.67
CA ASP A 427 -8.10 27.22 -28.89
C ASP A 427 -6.76 27.94 -28.84
N GLY A 428 -5.90 27.57 -29.78
CA GLY A 428 -4.66 28.25 -30.03
C GLY A 428 -4.90 29.70 -30.46
N ASP A 429 -4.39 30.64 -29.69
CA ASP A 429 -4.17 31.99 -30.14
C ASP A 429 -2.70 32.36 -29.95
N ASP A 430 -2.09 32.83 -31.05
CA ASP A 430 -0.68 33.21 -31.17
C ASP A 430 -0.34 34.32 -30.19
N PRO A 431 0.78 34.30 -29.50
CA PRO A 431 1.21 35.41 -28.65
C PRO A 431 1.94 36.45 -29.44
N GLN A 432 1.42 37.67 -29.46
CA GLN A 432 2.23 38.86 -29.74
C GLN A 432 3.15 39.18 -28.56
N PRO A 433 4.40 39.66 -28.84
CA PRO A 433 5.40 39.83 -27.81
C PRO A 433 5.28 41.20 -27.13
N LEU A 434 5.22 41.25 -25.82
CA LEU A 434 5.49 42.41 -25.01
C LEU A 434 6.62 42.16 -24.01
N ALA A 435 7.57 43.06 -24.12
CA ALA A 435 8.78 43.41 -23.40
C ALA A 435 9.06 42.75 -22.02
N SER A 436 10.33 42.37 -21.96
CA SER A 436 11.20 42.12 -20.82
C SER A 436 10.92 42.91 -19.54
N ASP A 437 10.82 42.20 -18.41
CA ASP A 437 11.54 42.61 -17.20
C ASP A 437 12.00 41.34 -16.47
N GLN A 438 13.29 41.36 -16.17
CA GLN A 438 13.99 40.32 -15.42
C GLN A 438 13.57 40.40 -13.96
N ASP A 439 13.12 39.28 -13.41
CA ASP A 439 13.28 39.03 -11.99
C ASP A 439 13.49 37.53 -11.79
N ASP A 440 14.64 37.20 -11.23
CA ASP A 440 15.06 35.85 -10.89
C ASP A 440 14.25 35.38 -9.68
N GLY A 441 13.17 34.65 -9.93
CA GLY A 441 12.41 33.93 -8.91
C GLY A 441 12.52 32.42 -9.14
N GLU A 442 13.20 31.74 -8.24
CA GLU A 442 13.25 30.28 -8.16
C GLU A 442 11.83 29.72 -8.17
N LEU A 443 11.49 28.92 -9.19
CA LEU A 443 10.28 28.14 -9.23
C LEU A 443 10.43 26.96 -8.23
N GLU A 444 9.95 27.17 -7.02
CA GLU A 444 9.65 26.07 -6.10
C GLU A 444 8.60 25.17 -6.75
N ALA A 445 8.99 23.92 -7.00
CA ALA A 445 8.07 22.87 -7.37
C ALA A 445 7.05 22.68 -6.23
N GLU A 446 5.81 23.04 -6.45
CA GLU A 446 4.70 22.70 -5.54
C GLU A 446 4.61 21.19 -5.44
N GLY A 447 5.23 20.63 -4.40
CA GLY A 447 5.13 19.24 -4.02
C GLY A 447 3.71 18.94 -3.55
N LEU A 448 3.14 17.87 -4.06
CA LEU A 448 1.93 17.24 -3.55
C LEU A 448 2.04 17.06 -2.02
N THR A 449 1.42 17.94 -1.27
CA THR A 449 1.35 17.85 0.18
C THR A 449 0.40 16.73 0.59
N LEU A 450 0.93 15.76 1.33
CA LEU A 450 0.11 14.74 2.00
C LEU A 450 -0.78 15.43 3.05
N PRO A 451 -2.02 14.97 3.22
CA PRO A 451 -2.91 15.50 4.24
C PRO A 451 -2.27 15.47 5.64
N ASP A 452 -2.45 16.51 6.43
CA ASP A 452 -1.81 16.73 7.73
C ASP A 452 -2.06 15.60 8.74
N TRP A 453 -3.18 14.88 8.65
CA TRP A 453 -3.50 13.75 9.51
C TRP A 453 -2.59 12.52 9.31
N LEU A 454 -1.90 12.43 8.17
CA LEU A 454 -0.85 11.43 7.88
C LEU A 454 0.51 11.87 8.46
N GLN A 455 0.64 13.13 8.86
CA GLN A 455 1.87 13.73 9.33
C GLN A 455 1.95 13.78 10.87
N GLY A 456 1.40 12.82 11.60
CA GLY A 456 1.50 12.80 13.05
C GLY A 456 2.85 13.31 13.55
N SER A 457 2.90 13.93 14.69
CA SER A 457 3.91 14.80 15.32
C SER A 457 5.42 14.39 15.26
N ASN A 458 5.81 13.46 14.39
CA ASN A 458 7.18 13.04 14.12
C ASN A 458 7.44 12.96 12.60
N GLY A 459 7.28 14.07 11.93
CA GLY A 459 7.07 14.37 10.51
C GLY A 459 8.00 13.84 9.43
N PRO A 460 9.33 13.81 9.42
CA PRO A 460 10.03 13.69 8.13
C PRO A 460 10.25 12.25 7.62
N ARG A 461 9.99 11.22 8.42
CA ARG A 461 10.26 9.82 8.01
C ARG A 461 9.08 9.13 7.31
N LEU A 462 7.84 9.48 7.63
CA LEU A 462 6.63 8.92 7.00
C LEU A 462 6.37 9.50 5.61
N ALA A 463 6.72 10.77 5.37
CA ALA A 463 6.64 11.41 4.06
C ALA A 463 7.53 10.72 3.02
N ARG A 464 8.69 10.20 3.42
CA ARG A 464 9.59 9.44 2.53
C ARG A 464 9.07 8.05 2.16
N ILE A 465 8.30 7.41 3.04
CA ILE A 465 7.74 6.06 2.79
C ILE A 465 6.47 6.15 1.93
N ALA A 466 5.63 7.17 2.12
CA ALA A 466 4.45 7.41 1.28
C ALA A 466 4.84 7.98 -0.10
N ALA A 467 5.87 8.82 -0.18
CA ALA A 467 6.43 9.31 -1.44
C ALA A 467 7.04 8.19 -2.28
N SER A 468 7.62 7.16 -1.65
CA SER A 468 8.14 5.98 -2.37
C SER A 468 7.04 5.09 -2.96
N ALA A 469 5.86 5.00 -2.32
CA ALA A 469 4.72 4.25 -2.87
C ALA A 469 4.00 5.03 -3.99
N ALA A 470 3.86 6.36 -3.86
CA ALA A 470 3.31 7.23 -4.91
C ALA A 470 4.28 7.40 -6.09
N ALA A 471 5.59 7.48 -5.83
CA ALA A 471 6.62 7.50 -6.86
C ALA A 471 6.68 6.19 -7.65
N LEU A 472 6.37 5.05 -7.03
CA LEU A 472 6.30 3.76 -7.73
C LEU A 472 5.12 3.70 -8.71
N ILE A 473 4.01 4.33 -8.39
CA ILE A 473 2.82 4.43 -9.26
C ILE A 473 3.05 5.46 -10.37
N LEU A 474 3.70 6.60 -10.07
CA LEU A 474 4.04 7.64 -11.07
C LEU A 474 5.18 7.22 -12.00
N VAL A 475 6.14 6.40 -11.54
CA VAL A 475 7.21 5.85 -12.39
C VAL A 475 6.67 4.78 -13.34
N LEU A 476 5.59 4.07 -12.98
CA LEU A 476 4.91 3.13 -13.88
C LEU A 476 4.01 3.84 -14.90
N ALA A 477 3.47 5.02 -14.58
CA ALA A 477 2.63 5.80 -15.48
C ALA A 477 3.40 6.92 -16.24
N GLY A 478 4.48 7.48 -15.66
CA GLY A 478 5.25 8.60 -16.21
C GLY A 478 6.52 8.22 -16.97
N GLY A 479 6.99 6.98 -16.86
CA GLY A 479 8.20 6.50 -17.54
C GLY A 479 8.12 6.49 -19.08
N PHE A 480 6.92 6.66 -19.63
CA PHE A 480 6.68 6.65 -21.08
C PHE A 480 6.81 8.03 -21.75
N ALA A 481 6.81 9.14 -20.98
CA ALA A 481 6.73 10.49 -21.54
C ALA A 481 8.06 11.28 -21.58
N LEU A 482 9.11 10.86 -20.87
CA LEU A 482 10.34 11.68 -20.68
C LEU A 482 11.62 11.15 -21.34
N LEU A 483 11.56 10.13 -22.20
CA LEU A 483 12.74 9.63 -22.93
C LEU A 483 12.63 9.89 -24.45
N ARG A 484 12.56 11.18 -24.84
CA ARG A 484 12.88 11.59 -26.23
C ARG A 484 14.29 12.16 -26.26
N PRO A 485 15.29 11.46 -26.80
CA PRO A 485 16.61 12.07 -27.04
C PRO A 485 16.59 12.91 -28.31
N ARG A 486 17.16 14.11 -28.23
CA ARG A 486 17.46 15.00 -29.36
C ARG A 486 18.59 14.42 -30.21
N PRO A 487 18.55 14.56 -31.53
CA PRO A 487 19.62 14.07 -32.41
C PRO A 487 20.80 15.05 -32.45
N THR A 488 22.00 14.54 -32.29
CA THR A 488 23.24 15.22 -32.66
C THR A 488 23.99 14.44 -33.72
N PRO A 489 24.71 15.12 -34.65
CA PRO A 489 25.13 14.55 -35.92
C PRO A 489 26.46 13.78 -35.87
N ILE A 490 26.56 12.86 -36.78
CA ILE A 490 27.65 11.93 -37.05
C ILE A 490 28.81 12.68 -37.78
N PRO A 491 30.08 12.33 -37.51
CA PRO A 491 31.12 12.39 -38.52
C PRO A 491 31.59 11.00 -39.00
N VAL A 492 31.90 10.98 -40.27
CA VAL A 492 32.23 9.88 -41.18
C VAL A 492 33.69 9.50 -41.07
N GLU A 493 33.95 8.20 -41.07
CA GLU A 493 35.02 7.31 -41.59
C GLU A 493 36.49 7.84 -41.82
N PRO A 494 37.54 6.96 -41.90
CA PRO A 494 37.64 5.95 -42.94
C PRO A 494 38.25 4.55 -42.60
N LYS A 495 37.96 3.61 -43.50
CA LYS A 495 38.50 2.27 -43.68
C LYS A 495 40.01 2.15 -43.69
N ARG A 496 40.55 0.99 -43.30
CA ARG A 496 41.64 0.30 -44.02
C ARG A 496 41.62 -1.22 -43.79
N ASP A 497 41.76 -1.88 -44.91
CA ASP A 497 41.86 -3.30 -45.16
C ASP A 497 43.17 -3.93 -44.63
N ALA A 498 43.16 -5.20 -44.30
CA ALA A 498 43.92 -6.26 -44.98
C ALA A 498 44.15 -7.49 -44.08
N LYS A 499 43.88 -8.63 -44.67
CA LYS A 499 44.16 -10.04 -44.36
C LYS A 499 45.60 -10.37 -44.87
N PRO A 500 46.19 -11.61 -44.76
CA PRO A 500 46.04 -12.73 -43.82
C PRO A 500 47.40 -13.41 -43.43
N ALA A 501 47.29 -14.55 -42.76
CA ALA A 501 48.15 -15.79 -42.84
C ALA A 501 48.94 -16.18 -41.59
N SER A 502 48.55 -17.28 -41.03
CA SER A 502 49.18 -18.63 -41.06
C SER A 502 50.09 -19.05 -39.90
N GLN A 503 49.67 -20.18 -39.35
CA GLN A 503 50.42 -21.35 -38.88
C GLN A 503 50.92 -21.45 -37.41
N THR A 504 50.32 -22.43 -36.74
CA THR A 504 50.67 -23.31 -35.65
C THR A 504 52.17 -23.79 -35.60
N PRO A 505 52.72 -24.48 -34.56
CA PRO A 505 52.06 -25.22 -33.48
C PRO A 505 52.81 -25.24 -32.09
N ASP A 506 52.12 -25.85 -31.15
CA ASP A 506 52.61 -26.72 -30.05
C ASP A 506 52.70 -26.23 -28.58
N LYS A 507 51.74 -26.84 -27.85
CA LYS A 507 51.79 -27.54 -26.54
C LYS A 507 52.00 -26.77 -25.21
N PRO A 508 51.51 -27.32 -24.05
CA PRO A 508 50.13 -27.40 -23.58
C PRO A 508 49.94 -26.51 -22.33
N ALA A 509 48.92 -25.71 -22.30
CA ALA A 509 48.54 -24.98 -21.12
C ALA A 509 47.25 -25.59 -20.54
N VAL A 510 47.32 -25.73 -19.25
CA VAL A 510 46.31 -26.19 -18.30
C VAL A 510 44.94 -25.61 -18.67
N SER A 511 43.94 -26.46 -18.88
CA SER A 511 42.53 -26.11 -18.96
C SER A 511 42.08 -25.34 -17.73
N PRO A 512 41.50 -24.16 -17.86
CA PRO A 512 40.72 -23.60 -16.76
C PRO A 512 39.47 -24.47 -16.57
N ALA A 513 39.25 -24.92 -15.35
CA ALA A 513 38.09 -25.67 -14.94
C ALA A 513 36.82 -24.92 -15.34
N VAL A 514 36.00 -25.59 -16.17
CA VAL A 514 34.62 -25.19 -16.44
C VAL A 514 33.93 -25.05 -15.07
N PRO A 515 33.32 -23.92 -14.71
CA PRO A 515 32.57 -23.82 -13.48
C PRO A 515 31.46 -24.87 -13.49
N ALA A 516 31.49 -25.74 -12.49
CA ALA A 516 30.49 -26.78 -12.31
C ALA A 516 29.11 -26.12 -12.25
N GLN A 517 28.23 -26.48 -13.17
CA GLN A 517 26.83 -26.03 -13.15
C GLN A 517 26.24 -26.37 -11.80
N PRO A 518 25.59 -25.42 -11.10
CA PRO A 518 25.01 -25.66 -9.80
C PRO A 518 24.01 -26.82 -9.90
N GLN A 519 24.17 -27.82 -9.02
CA GLN A 519 23.21 -28.92 -8.91
C GLN A 519 21.89 -28.35 -8.37
N LEU A 520 20.90 -28.16 -9.25
CA LEU A 520 19.57 -27.68 -8.90
C LEU A 520 18.58 -28.85 -8.81
N PRO A 521 17.65 -28.85 -7.84
CA PRO A 521 17.34 -27.77 -6.88
C PRO A 521 18.40 -27.65 -5.76
N LEU A 522 18.71 -26.41 -5.37
CA LEU A 522 19.68 -26.11 -4.33
C LEU A 522 19.15 -26.50 -2.94
N ARG A 523 19.78 -27.47 -2.28
CA ARG A 523 19.33 -28.05 -1.01
C ARG A 523 20.27 -27.83 0.19
N THR A 524 21.43 -27.25 -0.04
CA THR A 524 22.46 -27.03 0.97
C THR A 524 21.97 -26.06 2.05
N ASP A 525 22.23 -26.32 3.34
CA ASP A 525 21.78 -25.46 4.45
C ASP A 525 22.42 -24.07 4.40
N THR A 526 23.68 -24.00 4.01
CA THR A 526 24.45 -22.77 3.84
C THR A 526 25.08 -22.76 2.44
N PRO A 527 24.36 -22.31 1.40
CA PRO A 527 24.90 -22.28 0.06
C PRO A 527 25.98 -21.21 -0.08
N SER A 528 26.99 -21.53 -0.90
CA SER A 528 28.05 -20.56 -1.23
C SER A 528 27.49 -19.40 -2.09
N PRO A 529 28.14 -18.22 -2.09
CA PRO A 529 27.74 -17.12 -2.98
C PRO A 529 27.62 -17.52 -4.45
N GLU A 530 28.49 -18.41 -4.92
CA GLU A 530 28.49 -18.92 -6.29
C GLU A 530 27.28 -19.82 -6.58
N GLN A 531 26.84 -20.61 -5.60
CA GLN A 531 25.65 -21.45 -5.73
C GLN A 531 24.38 -20.61 -5.79
N VAL A 532 24.28 -19.53 -4.98
CA VAL A 532 23.13 -18.61 -4.99
C VAL A 532 23.13 -17.79 -6.28
N ARG A 533 24.29 -17.34 -6.75
CA ARG A 533 24.45 -16.69 -8.05
C ARG A 533 23.97 -17.62 -9.19
N GLY A 534 24.38 -18.88 -9.20
CA GLY A 534 23.95 -19.85 -10.18
C GLY A 534 22.43 -20.09 -10.17
N LEU A 535 21.79 -20.10 -8.98
CA LEU A 535 20.33 -20.17 -8.86
C LEU A 535 19.66 -18.95 -9.49
N LEU A 536 20.21 -17.75 -9.29
CA LEU A 536 19.71 -16.52 -9.91
C LEU A 536 19.85 -16.55 -11.43
N GLU A 537 21.00 -16.96 -11.95
CA GLU A 537 21.27 -17.06 -13.39
C GLU A 537 20.31 -18.03 -14.08
N VAL A 538 20.02 -19.17 -13.44
CA VAL A 538 19.05 -20.15 -13.95
C VAL A 538 17.63 -19.60 -13.90
N TRP A 539 17.24 -18.88 -12.86
CA TRP A 539 15.94 -18.20 -12.81
C TRP A 539 15.78 -17.17 -13.94
N LEU A 540 16.78 -16.32 -14.16
CA LEU A 540 16.75 -15.31 -15.24
C LEU A 540 16.65 -15.95 -16.62
N SER A 541 17.36 -17.06 -16.83
CA SER A 541 17.29 -17.83 -18.09
C SER A 541 15.92 -18.51 -18.26
N ALA A 542 15.36 -19.08 -17.20
CA ALA A 542 14.04 -19.70 -17.22
C ALA A 542 12.93 -18.66 -17.50
N LYS A 543 13.00 -17.47 -16.88
CA LYS A 543 12.11 -16.34 -17.15
C LYS A 543 12.19 -15.94 -18.62
N ALA A 544 13.39 -15.78 -19.17
CA ALA A 544 13.61 -15.43 -20.58
C ALA A 544 13.02 -16.46 -21.54
N ALA A 545 13.19 -17.76 -21.25
CA ALA A 545 12.61 -18.84 -22.05
C ALA A 545 11.08 -18.79 -22.08
N VAL A 546 10.44 -18.61 -20.93
CA VAL A 546 8.97 -18.55 -20.82
C VAL A 546 8.39 -17.36 -21.60
N LEU A 547 8.99 -16.18 -21.50
CA LEU A 547 8.53 -14.98 -22.22
C LEU A 547 8.85 -15.04 -23.73
N ALA A 548 9.84 -15.84 -24.12
CA ALA A 548 10.08 -16.19 -25.53
C ALA A 548 9.13 -17.29 -26.06
N GLY A 549 8.17 -17.77 -25.24
CA GLY A 549 7.26 -18.84 -25.63
C GLY A 549 7.86 -20.25 -25.61
N GLN A 550 9.04 -20.42 -24.98
CA GLN A 550 9.75 -21.69 -24.87
C GLN A 550 9.53 -22.36 -23.52
N GLN A 551 9.73 -23.67 -23.45
CA GLN A 551 9.70 -24.37 -22.16
C GLN A 551 11.03 -24.17 -21.41
N PRO A 552 11.01 -23.83 -20.11
CA PRO A 552 12.21 -23.70 -19.30
C PRO A 552 12.85 -25.07 -19.05
N ALA A 553 14.18 -25.11 -19.00
CA ALA A 553 14.93 -26.34 -18.76
C ALA A 553 14.69 -26.95 -17.36
N ILE A 554 14.30 -26.13 -16.39
CA ILE A 554 13.99 -26.55 -15.02
C ILE A 554 12.57 -26.04 -14.69
N PRO A 555 11.71 -26.87 -14.06
CA PRO A 555 10.38 -26.43 -13.61
C PRO A 555 10.47 -25.19 -12.72
N LEU A 556 9.65 -24.19 -13.04
CA LEU A 556 9.70 -22.87 -12.38
C LEU A 556 9.40 -22.92 -10.88
N ASP A 557 8.55 -23.84 -10.43
CA ASP A 557 8.21 -24.09 -9.03
C ASP A 557 9.42 -24.50 -8.18
N ARG A 558 10.48 -24.99 -8.81
CA ARG A 558 11.75 -25.32 -8.16
C ARG A 558 12.71 -24.13 -8.05
N LEU A 559 12.44 -23.04 -8.76
CA LEU A 559 13.31 -21.87 -8.85
C LEU A 559 12.75 -20.66 -8.10
N ALA A 560 11.43 -20.48 -8.07
CA ALA A 560 10.77 -19.33 -7.47
C ALA A 560 9.48 -19.70 -6.75
N ARG A 561 9.03 -18.83 -5.84
CA ARG A 561 7.75 -18.98 -5.13
C ARG A 561 6.58 -18.46 -5.96
N ASP A 562 5.37 -18.88 -5.58
CA ASP A 562 4.10 -18.61 -6.26
C ASP A 562 3.90 -17.14 -6.66
N THR A 563 4.28 -16.19 -5.80
CA THR A 563 4.18 -14.75 -6.10
C THR A 563 4.96 -14.36 -7.35
N GLN A 564 6.17 -14.92 -7.55
CA GLN A 564 7.00 -14.65 -8.71
C GLN A 564 6.50 -15.41 -9.94
N LEU A 565 5.95 -16.61 -9.73
CA LEU A 565 5.35 -17.42 -10.77
C LEU A 565 4.07 -16.77 -11.30
N GLN A 566 3.23 -16.21 -10.43
CA GLN A 566 2.01 -15.48 -10.81
C GLN A 566 2.34 -14.22 -11.63
N ARG A 567 3.37 -13.46 -11.21
CA ARG A 567 3.84 -12.29 -11.99
C ARG A 567 4.32 -12.68 -13.38
N LEU A 568 5.13 -13.72 -13.47
CA LEU A 568 5.63 -14.21 -14.75
C LEU A 568 4.49 -14.72 -15.65
N ALA A 569 3.51 -15.42 -15.06
CA ALA A 569 2.33 -15.90 -15.80
C ALA A 569 1.40 -14.76 -16.24
N ALA A 570 1.33 -13.65 -15.50
CA ALA A 570 0.60 -12.45 -15.88
C ALA A 570 1.29 -11.76 -17.06
N GLU A 571 2.61 -11.53 -16.98
CA GLU A 571 3.43 -10.96 -18.05
C GLU A 571 3.31 -11.79 -19.36
N GLN A 572 3.37 -13.13 -19.26
CA GLN A 572 3.18 -14.02 -20.41
C GLN A 572 1.76 -13.95 -21.01
N ARG A 573 0.72 -13.79 -20.17
CA ARG A 573 -0.67 -13.67 -20.65
C ARG A 573 -0.87 -12.36 -21.41
N GLU A 574 -0.30 -11.27 -20.91
CA GLU A 574 -0.32 -9.96 -21.57
C GLU A 574 0.35 -10.04 -22.94
N ASP A 575 1.55 -10.61 -23.03
CA ASP A 575 2.24 -10.80 -24.31
C ASP A 575 1.43 -11.66 -25.27
N LYS A 576 0.81 -12.74 -24.80
CA LYS A 576 -0.05 -13.60 -25.62
C LYS A 576 -1.31 -12.89 -26.13
N ALA A 577 -1.92 -12.04 -25.29
CA ALA A 577 -3.09 -11.24 -25.69
C ALA A 577 -2.75 -10.25 -26.81
N LEU A 578 -1.52 -9.74 -26.83
CA LEU A 578 -1.00 -8.85 -27.86
C LEU A 578 -0.39 -9.61 -29.06
N ASN A 579 -0.42 -10.95 -29.06
CA ASN A 579 0.29 -11.79 -30.03
C ASN A 579 1.78 -11.46 -30.16
N GLN A 580 2.42 -11.16 -29.06
CA GLN A 580 3.83 -10.79 -28.95
C GLN A 580 4.61 -11.83 -28.14
N THR A 581 5.93 -11.82 -28.30
CA THR A 581 6.88 -12.55 -27.45
C THR A 581 8.01 -11.62 -27.06
N GLN A 582 8.77 -11.95 -26.01
CA GLN A 582 9.90 -11.14 -25.57
C GLN A 582 11.20 -11.93 -25.74
N ARG A 583 12.20 -11.30 -26.35
CA ARG A 583 13.58 -11.80 -26.38
C ARG A 583 14.37 -11.08 -25.29
N ILE A 584 14.62 -11.76 -24.19
CA ILE A 584 15.32 -11.22 -23.02
C ILE A 584 16.74 -11.79 -22.97
N THR A 585 17.71 -10.90 -22.71
CA THR A 585 19.08 -11.27 -22.35
C THR A 585 19.38 -10.66 -21.00
N ALA A 586 19.74 -11.48 -20.02
CA ALA A 586 20.08 -11.05 -18.67
C ALA A 586 21.35 -11.78 -18.22
N LYS A 587 22.42 -11.04 -17.99
CA LYS A 587 23.70 -11.58 -17.55
C LYS A 587 24.10 -10.96 -16.20
N VAL A 588 24.36 -11.77 -15.19
CA VAL A 588 24.85 -11.30 -13.87
C VAL A 588 26.31 -10.89 -14.02
N VAL A 589 26.56 -9.60 -13.88
CA VAL A 589 27.90 -8.98 -13.97
C VAL A 589 28.59 -9.03 -12.62
N ASP A 590 27.88 -8.60 -11.56
CA ASP A 590 28.38 -8.58 -10.18
C ASP A 590 27.33 -9.19 -9.23
N PHE A 591 27.81 -9.86 -8.16
CA PHE A 591 26.94 -10.53 -7.22
C PHE A 591 27.55 -10.46 -5.81
N LYS A 592 26.79 -9.90 -4.85
CA LYS A 592 27.22 -9.74 -3.46
C LYS A 592 26.13 -10.23 -2.51
N LEU A 593 26.47 -11.15 -1.61
CA LEU A 593 25.60 -11.52 -0.49
C LEU A 593 25.59 -10.40 0.56
N GLU A 594 24.39 -10.01 0.99
CA GLU A 594 24.19 -9.05 2.10
C GLU A 594 23.84 -9.78 3.41
N GLU A 595 23.00 -10.80 3.31
CA GLU A 595 22.51 -11.56 4.45
C GLU A 595 22.46 -13.04 4.08
N SER A 596 22.93 -13.90 4.98
CA SER A 596 22.85 -15.34 4.81
C SER A 596 22.46 -16.01 6.13
N SER A 597 21.32 -16.66 6.13
CA SER A 597 20.80 -17.46 7.24
C SER A 597 20.26 -18.79 6.71
N PRO A 598 20.05 -19.82 7.55
CA PRO A 598 19.56 -21.14 7.10
C PRO A 598 18.18 -21.13 6.44
N LYS A 599 17.40 -20.03 6.58
CA LYS A 599 16.04 -19.90 6.03
C LYS A 599 15.90 -18.75 5.03
N ARG A 600 16.84 -17.80 4.99
CA ARG A 600 16.75 -16.60 4.17
C ARG A 600 18.12 -16.14 3.72
N ILE A 601 18.23 -15.80 2.43
CA ILE A 601 19.42 -15.18 1.84
C ILE A 601 18.96 -13.91 1.12
N ALA A 602 19.70 -12.82 1.34
CA ALA A 602 19.56 -11.60 0.56
C ALA A 602 20.87 -11.30 -0.16
N ALA A 603 20.77 -10.96 -1.44
CA ALA A 603 21.92 -10.66 -2.28
C ALA A 603 21.62 -9.48 -3.20
N VAL A 604 22.61 -8.67 -3.49
CA VAL A 604 22.55 -7.62 -4.53
C VAL A 604 23.30 -8.12 -5.75
N ALA A 605 22.64 -8.04 -6.90
CA ALA A 605 23.24 -8.37 -8.18
C ALA A 605 23.12 -7.21 -9.17
N THR A 606 24.22 -6.97 -9.89
CA THR A 606 24.22 -6.08 -11.06
C THR A 606 24.07 -6.93 -12.32
N ILE A 607 23.06 -6.60 -13.12
CA ILE A 607 22.68 -7.38 -14.30
C ILE A 607 22.82 -6.50 -15.54
N ASP A 608 23.49 -7.01 -16.55
CA ASP A 608 23.39 -6.48 -17.92
C ASP A 608 22.12 -7.06 -18.54
N TYR A 609 21.10 -6.21 -18.65
CA TYR A 609 19.75 -6.59 -19.07
C TYR A 609 19.38 -5.93 -20.40
N SER A 610 18.85 -6.70 -21.31
CA SER A 610 18.18 -6.17 -22.50
C SER A 610 16.94 -7.00 -22.82
N ASP A 611 15.87 -6.32 -23.26
CA ASP A 611 14.69 -6.96 -23.80
C ASP A 611 14.31 -6.37 -25.16
N GLN A 612 13.69 -7.18 -26.00
CA GLN A 612 13.13 -6.81 -27.28
C GLN A 612 11.80 -7.52 -27.47
N ARG A 613 10.73 -6.78 -27.66
CA ARG A 613 9.45 -7.35 -28.06
C ARG A 613 9.50 -7.77 -29.52
N LEU A 614 8.87 -8.89 -29.83
CA LEU A 614 8.75 -9.46 -31.15
C LEU A 614 7.27 -9.65 -31.47
N ASP A 615 6.86 -9.30 -32.68
CA ASP A 615 5.52 -9.55 -33.20
C ASP A 615 5.27 -11.04 -33.51
N ALA A 616 4.07 -11.38 -33.97
CA ALA A 616 3.69 -12.74 -34.35
C ALA A 616 4.55 -13.35 -35.47
N ALA A 617 5.22 -12.52 -36.26
CA ALA A 617 6.15 -12.95 -37.33
C ALA A 617 7.60 -13.05 -36.81
N GLY A 618 7.84 -12.79 -35.52
CA GLY A 618 9.18 -12.79 -34.91
C GLY A 618 10.04 -11.58 -35.27
N GLN A 619 9.44 -10.51 -35.83
CA GLN A 619 10.14 -9.28 -36.15
C GLN A 619 10.15 -8.36 -34.92
N PRO A 620 11.22 -7.55 -34.73
CA PRO A 620 11.28 -6.59 -33.62
C PRO A 620 10.13 -5.58 -33.67
N ASP A 621 9.35 -5.53 -32.60
CA ASP A 621 8.33 -4.53 -32.37
C ASP A 621 8.83 -3.50 -31.35
N GLY A 622 8.98 -2.27 -31.79
CA GLY A 622 9.53 -1.17 -30.98
C GLY A 622 11.07 -1.20 -30.81
N ARG A 623 11.55 -0.32 -29.93
CA ARG A 623 12.98 -0.21 -29.62
C ARG A 623 13.36 -1.15 -28.48
N PRO A 624 14.54 -1.82 -28.53
CA PRO A 624 15.00 -2.66 -27.44
C PRO A 624 15.29 -1.82 -26.19
N THR A 625 14.86 -2.31 -25.04
CA THR A 625 15.28 -1.77 -23.74
C THR A 625 16.67 -2.30 -23.42
N ARG A 626 17.60 -1.43 -23.01
CA ARG A 626 18.95 -1.81 -22.57
C ARG A 626 19.27 -1.16 -21.25
N LEU A 627 19.59 -1.97 -20.26
CA LEU A 627 19.95 -1.56 -18.90
C LEU A 627 21.26 -2.27 -18.50
N PRO A 628 22.42 -1.72 -18.89
CA PRO A 628 23.72 -2.40 -18.74
C PRO A 628 24.21 -2.54 -17.29
N ALA A 629 23.60 -1.84 -16.35
CA ALA A 629 23.97 -1.88 -14.92
C ALA A 629 22.72 -1.90 -14.04
N LEU A 630 21.74 -2.76 -14.35
CA LEU A 630 20.54 -2.91 -13.54
C LEU A 630 20.89 -3.57 -12.21
N ARG A 631 20.86 -2.78 -11.13
CA ARG A 631 21.18 -3.23 -9.79
C ARG A 631 19.90 -3.61 -9.04
N ASN A 632 19.79 -4.87 -8.64
CA ASN A 632 18.64 -5.40 -7.92
C ASN A 632 19.06 -6.17 -6.67
N ARG A 633 18.24 -6.07 -5.64
CA ARG A 633 18.33 -6.87 -4.43
C ARG A 633 17.38 -8.05 -4.54
N TYR A 634 17.90 -9.26 -4.44
CA TYR A 634 17.19 -10.54 -4.53
C TYR A 634 17.09 -11.19 -3.16
N VAL A 635 15.92 -11.71 -2.81
CA VAL A 635 15.68 -12.44 -1.57
C VAL A 635 15.30 -13.87 -1.91
N PHE A 636 16.04 -14.82 -1.38
CA PHE A 636 15.77 -16.25 -1.50
C PHE A 636 15.30 -16.79 -0.15
N GLY A 637 14.32 -17.67 -0.16
CA GLY A 637 13.79 -18.37 1.00
C GLY A 637 13.92 -19.87 0.82
N ARG A 638 14.05 -20.59 1.93
CA ARG A 638 14.15 -22.04 1.94
C ARG A 638 12.88 -22.65 2.48
N ASP A 639 12.19 -23.40 1.62
CA ASP A 639 11.00 -24.17 1.95
C ASP A 639 11.19 -25.61 1.48
N ASP A 640 10.74 -26.58 2.28
CA ASP A 640 10.87 -28.01 1.97
C ASP A 640 12.34 -28.43 1.68
N GLY A 641 13.31 -27.74 2.29
CA GLY A 641 14.72 -27.98 2.07
C GLY A 641 15.27 -27.46 0.73
N ILE A 642 14.50 -26.67 -0.02
CA ILE A 642 14.88 -26.13 -1.34
C ILE A 642 14.89 -24.60 -1.30
N TRP A 643 15.98 -23.99 -1.84
CA TRP A 643 16.09 -22.55 -2.00
C TRP A 643 15.35 -22.08 -3.24
N ARG A 644 14.48 -21.07 -3.06
CA ARG A 644 13.68 -20.44 -4.13
C ARG A 644 13.72 -18.93 -4.04
N LEU A 645 13.63 -18.25 -5.17
CA LEU A 645 13.45 -16.81 -5.23
C LEU A 645 12.10 -16.42 -4.62
N VAL A 646 12.12 -15.52 -3.64
CA VAL A 646 10.92 -15.00 -2.95
C VAL A 646 10.51 -13.66 -3.55
N SER A 647 11.47 -12.75 -3.66
CA SER A 647 11.22 -11.38 -4.15
C SER A 647 12.49 -10.77 -4.70
N PHE A 648 12.31 -9.75 -5.53
CA PHE A 648 13.38 -8.85 -5.93
C PHE A 648 12.86 -7.43 -6.03
N GLN A 649 13.74 -6.47 -5.80
CA GLN A 649 13.47 -5.04 -5.90
C GLN A 649 14.72 -4.32 -6.40
N ARG A 650 14.54 -3.14 -6.98
CA ARG A 650 15.68 -2.32 -7.42
C ARG A 650 16.49 -1.91 -6.19
N ALA A 651 17.81 -2.09 -6.26
CA ALA A 651 18.73 -1.59 -5.25
C ALA A 651 19.21 -0.19 -5.68
N GLU A 652 19.32 0.70 -4.71
CA GLU A 652 19.86 2.05 -4.92
C GLU A 652 21.36 2.03 -5.24
#